data_2091c7c7a1ec5dc83037f4c589fa7085
#
_entry.id   2091c7c7a1ec5dc83037f4c589fa7085
#
_cell.length_a   1.000
_cell.length_b   1.000
_cell.length_c   1.000
_cell.angle_alpha   90.00
_cell.angle_beta   90.00
_cell.angle_gamma   90.00
#
_symmetry.space_group_name_H-M   'P 1'
#
loop_
_entity.id
_entity.type
_entity.pdbx_description
1 polymer ?
#
loop_
_entity_poly.entity_id
_entity_poly.type
_entity_poly.pdbx_seq_one_letter_code
_entity_poly.pdbx_strand_id
1 'polypeptide(L)'
;MARRILRPHQREAVDAVVRALQLPAHGRVPATGLRTQVIMATGSGKTLVAVRSAEELRARRVLVLVPSLDLLVQTVTTWREGGRTGPALAVCSLREQDAGVPTTTDPAVLADRGGPSVERITVFATYASLGMGTLERAHRAGLPGWDLVVVDEAHRTSGRIGKPWAVVHDNARIPASRRLYLTATPRVWQDGEERPGADGGPHRRGALLASMEDDPTGPFGARCHTLSLSEAIDRGICAPYRVVCVDVTDPDFRAAVLLGREGRSDAVRGARLAALQTALVKAAAHEGFRRTLVFHHRTREAEAFAAGLPAVATRLRLGSRSPRPAYPRTVWADWLSGQHTAAHRRRVLGAFADARMADAAFLGSVRVLGEGVDTRECDSVYWADVRGSMPDLVQAVGRALRIRPGEGKVASLVVPVLLGPDETPQTMLTSRAYGDLARLLEALRAHDSRLVEALAQPQAQSRTPAPAAAPGGGAAAQALLRFSTPRDPALLAAFVRLRVLHPEHEHWRRGIEAARIYAATAGDLKVPFGFRVPAGEGAWPPALARFPLGQWIADARRTYRRGALGRERVALLEELGMVWSHFGVAFEEGLASARAWAAEHGHLLPPVEATWRGAPVGVWVKNQRAAARREGPGALSAERREALEAIDPSWCPAWEISWQRAFHLTRVHLDAGGRLPLAPGEVLVQGEDLGGWVRHQQVNWERLSWAQRWLLEHTLGLAPAAAAQRPPPRRSHAEAWAAHLEAARQFRDREGHLRVPRAQVERVGDREVRLGAWIANQRSRAASLAPERVEALTALGMRWPAGRERP
;
A
#
# COMPACT_ATOMS: atom_id res chain seq x y z
N MET A 1 -21.81 34.34 28.93
CA MET A 1 -21.12 33.11 29.39
C MET A 1 -19.72 33.45 29.86
N ALA A 2 -19.30 32.98 31.03
CA ALA A 2 -17.94 33.17 31.51
C ALA A 2 -16.94 32.45 30.59
N ARG A 3 -15.86 33.13 30.20
CA ARG A 3 -14.82 32.60 29.32
C ARG A 3 -14.08 31.45 30.01
N ARG A 4 -14.02 30.26 29.42
CA ARG A 4 -13.27 29.13 30.00
C ARG A 4 -11.83 29.50 30.31
N ILE A 5 -11.37 29.23 31.54
CA ILE A 5 -9.98 29.45 31.97
C ILE A 5 -9.10 28.35 31.37
N LEU A 6 -7.93 28.73 30.83
CA LEU A 6 -6.93 27.78 30.35
C LEU A 6 -6.28 27.04 31.53
N ARG A 7 -6.11 25.74 31.39
CA ARG A 7 -5.22 24.95 32.25
C ARG A 7 -3.74 25.26 31.93
N PRO A 8 -2.79 25.04 32.87
CA PRO A 8 -1.39 25.37 32.66
C PRO A 8 -0.81 24.87 31.32
N HIS A 9 -0.98 23.58 30.98
CA HIS A 9 -0.51 22.99 29.75
C HIS A 9 -1.16 23.61 28.48
N GLN A 10 -2.39 24.08 28.57
CA GLN A 10 -3.07 24.78 27.46
C GLN A 10 -2.50 26.20 27.30
N ARG A 11 -2.15 26.87 28.42
CA ARG A 11 -1.48 28.16 28.39
C ARG A 11 -0.11 28.04 27.73
N GLU A 12 0.70 27.06 28.16
CA GLU A 12 1.98 26.72 27.53
C GLU A 12 1.89 26.55 26.01
N ALA A 13 0.87 25.77 25.57
CA ALA A 13 0.64 25.53 24.15
C ALA A 13 0.23 26.81 23.40
N VAL A 14 -0.67 27.62 23.96
CA VAL A 14 -1.07 28.90 23.36
C VAL A 14 0.10 29.84 23.21
N ASP A 15 0.92 30.00 24.26
CA ASP A 15 2.12 30.87 24.25
C ASP A 15 3.13 30.41 23.19
N ALA A 16 3.31 29.09 23.02
CA ALA A 16 4.17 28.53 21.99
C ALA A 16 3.63 28.81 20.57
N VAL A 17 2.32 28.64 20.35
CA VAL A 17 1.68 28.95 19.05
C VAL A 17 1.77 30.42 18.71
N VAL A 18 1.50 31.31 19.70
CA VAL A 18 1.56 32.77 19.49
C VAL A 18 2.96 33.18 19.08
N ARG A 19 4.00 32.69 19.79
CA ARG A 19 5.40 32.98 19.42
C ARG A 19 5.72 32.46 18.00
N ALA A 20 5.30 31.26 17.65
CA ALA A 20 5.62 30.63 16.35
C ALA A 20 4.88 31.30 15.17
N LEU A 21 3.68 31.85 15.40
CA LEU A 21 2.85 32.45 14.36
C LEU A 21 2.77 33.99 14.46
N GLN A 22 3.57 34.62 15.27
CA GLN A 22 3.65 36.09 15.34
C GLN A 22 4.18 36.64 14.02
N LEU A 23 3.46 37.55 13.41
CA LEU A 23 3.95 38.22 12.21
C LEU A 23 5.14 39.11 12.53
N PRO A 24 6.20 39.09 11.75
CA PRO A 24 7.35 39.94 11.98
C PRO A 24 6.97 41.42 11.86
N ALA A 25 7.41 42.23 12.81
CA ALA A 25 7.17 43.70 12.81
C ALA A 25 7.77 44.36 11.57
N HIS A 26 8.93 43.87 11.13
CA HIS A 26 9.65 44.29 9.95
C HIS A 26 10.06 43.02 9.17
N GLY A 27 9.53 42.83 7.97
CA GLY A 27 9.85 41.69 7.12
C GLY A 27 8.65 41.19 6.31
N ARG A 28 8.94 40.42 5.28
CA ARG A 28 7.88 39.79 4.45
C ARG A 28 7.44 38.48 5.09
N VAL A 29 6.12 38.28 5.19
CA VAL A 29 5.56 36.98 5.48
C VAL A 29 5.94 36.05 4.33
N PRO A 30 6.41 34.81 4.59
CA PRO A 30 6.69 33.85 3.54
C PRO A 30 5.50 33.69 2.58
N ALA A 31 5.74 33.48 1.30
CA ALA A 31 4.66 33.30 0.32
C ALA A 31 3.76 32.10 0.69
N THR A 32 4.29 31.13 1.43
CA THR A 32 3.55 29.97 1.96
C THR A 32 2.75 30.28 3.23
N GLY A 33 2.89 31.47 3.81
CA GLY A 33 2.40 31.80 5.16
C GLY A 33 3.25 31.17 6.28
N LEU A 34 3.10 31.68 7.50
CA LEU A 34 3.70 31.06 8.70
C LEU A 34 2.98 29.76 9.05
N ARG A 35 3.71 28.75 9.49
CA ARG A 35 3.17 27.41 9.77
C ARG A 35 3.77 26.85 11.05
N THR A 36 2.94 26.21 11.85
CA THR A 36 3.41 25.46 13.02
C THR A 36 2.47 24.33 13.36
N GLN A 37 2.98 23.35 14.08
CA GLN A 37 2.22 22.19 14.53
C GLN A 37 2.27 22.04 16.06
N VAL A 38 1.14 21.62 16.61
CA VAL A 38 0.96 21.29 18.02
C VAL A 38 0.53 19.83 18.12
N ILE A 39 1.33 19.03 18.80
CA ILE A 39 1.06 17.63 19.06
C ILE A 39 0.62 17.50 20.52
N MET A 40 -0.63 17.15 20.77
CA MET A 40 -1.16 17.00 22.14
C MET A 40 -2.02 15.74 22.26
N ALA A 41 -1.90 15.04 23.39
CA ALA A 41 -2.70 13.88 23.71
C ALA A 41 -4.21 14.12 23.52
N THR A 42 -4.92 13.08 23.10
CA THR A 42 -6.40 13.15 22.96
C THR A 42 -7.05 13.49 24.32
N GLY A 43 -7.99 14.43 24.33
CA GLY A 43 -8.67 14.85 25.56
C GLY A 43 -7.97 16.00 26.32
N SER A 44 -6.77 16.41 25.94
CA SER A 44 -6.02 17.53 26.58
C SER A 44 -6.59 18.92 26.26
N GLY A 45 -7.53 19.03 25.30
CA GLY A 45 -8.21 20.29 24.96
C GLY A 45 -7.58 21.10 23.84
N LYS A 46 -7.05 20.44 22.79
CA LYS A 46 -6.49 21.05 21.56
C LYS A 46 -7.38 22.15 20.97
N THR A 47 -8.70 21.91 20.90
CA THR A 47 -9.65 22.87 20.34
C THR A 47 -9.67 24.19 21.13
N LEU A 48 -9.52 24.15 22.49
CA LEU A 48 -9.45 25.34 23.31
C LEU A 48 -8.14 26.09 23.09
N VAL A 49 -7.03 25.38 22.85
CA VAL A 49 -5.74 25.99 22.45
C VAL A 49 -5.92 26.75 21.13
N ALA A 50 -6.58 26.13 20.13
CA ALA A 50 -6.80 26.76 18.84
C ALA A 50 -7.58 28.08 18.92
N VAL A 51 -8.73 28.08 19.63
CA VAL A 51 -9.55 29.30 19.74
C VAL A 51 -8.82 30.40 20.51
N ARG A 52 -8.07 30.05 21.55
CA ARG A 52 -7.30 31.04 22.32
C ARG A 52 -6.13 31.59 21.53
N SER A 53 -5.43 30.76 20.79
CA SER A 53 -4.39 31.21 19.87
C SER A 53 -4.93 32.17 18.82
N ALA A 54 -6.11 31.87 18.24
CA ALA A 54 -6.76 32.78 17.29
C ALA A 54 -7.09 34.14 17.88
N GLU A 55 -7.55 34.19 19.14
CA GLU A 55 -7.84 35.45 19.86
C GLU A 55 -6.57 36.25 20.17
N GLU A 56 -5.51 35.59 20.67
CA GLU A 56 -4.28 36.25 21.04
C GLU A 56 -3.47 36.72 19.83
N LEU A 57 -3.53 35.98 18.71
CA LEU A 57 -3.00 36.41 17.40
C LEU A 57 -3.85 37.52 16.76
N ARG A 58 -4.95 37.93 17.38
CA ARG A 58 -5.91 38.92 16.85
C ARG A 58 -6.38 38.59 15.43
N ALA A 59 -6.50 37.28 15.11
CA ALA A 59 -6.95 36.86 13.80
C ALA A 59 -8.42 37.24 13.57
N ARG A 60 -8.69 38.04 12.55
CA ARG A 60 -10.04 38.52 12.22
C ARG A 60 -10.77 37.45 11.40
N ARG A 61 -10.14 36.93 10.37
CA ARG A 61 -10.68 35.93 9.45
C ARG A 61 -10.06 34.57 9.76
N VAL A 62 -10.85 33.65 10.28
CA VAL A 62 -10.35 32.34 10.70
C VAL A 62 -11.10 31.23 9.97
N LEU A 63 -10.37 30.30 9.35
CA LEU A 63 -10.90 29.05 8.84
C LEU A 63 -10.53 27.91 9.79
N VAL A 64 -11.51 27.09 10.16
CA VAL A 64 -11.33 25.91 11.02
C VAL A 64 -11.76 24.68 10.24
N LEU A 65 -10.81 23.79 9.97
CA LEU A 65 -11.02 22.54 9.26
C LEU A 65 -11.11 21.38 10.24
N VAL A 66 -12.16 20.58 10.09
CA VAL A 66 -12.43 19.40 10.93
C VAL A 66 -12.81 18.19 10.08
N PRO A 67 -12.53 16.94 10.53
CA PRO A 67 -12.74 15.76 9.72
C PRO A 67 -14.20 15.32 9.59
N SER A 68 -15.09 15.64 10.55
CA SER A 68 -16.48 15.13 10.56
C SER A 68 -17.50 16.19 10.93
N LEU A 69 -18.78 15.94 10.57
CA LEU A 69 -19.88 16.83 10.90
C LEU A 69 -20.13 16.93 12.43
N ASP A 70 -19.99 15.84 13.16
CA ASP A 70 -20.17 15.83 14.62
C ASP A 70 -19.09 16.65 15.31
N LEU A 71 -17.84 16.54 14.83
CA LEU A 71 -16.74 17.36 15.35
C LEU A 71 -16.93 18.84 15.00
N LEU A 72 -17.53 19.14 13.83
CA LEU A 72 -17.85 20.51 13.45
C LEU A 72 -18.81 21.15 14.47
N VAL A 73 -19.91 20.49 14.80
CA VAL A 73 -20.88 20.98 15.80
C VAL A 73 -20.23 21.20 17.17
N GLN A 74 -19.44 20.23 17.62
CA GLN A 74 -18.71 20.36 18.89
C GLN A 74 -17.70 21.51 18.85
N THR A 75 -17.01 21.67 17.74
CA THR A 75 -16.00 22.72 17.56
C THR A 75 -16.66 24.10 17.57
N VAL A 76 -17.77 24.28 16.87
CA VAL A 76 -18.56 25.53 16.92
C VAL A 76 -18.92 25.90 18.36
N THR A 77 -19.43 24.93 19.13
CA THR A 77 -19.81 25.15 20.55
C THR A 77 -18.55 25.51 21.38
N THR A 78 -17.47 24.77 21.25
CA THR A 78 -16.24 25.00 21.99
C THR A 78 -15.59 26.36 21.66
N TRP A 79 -15.68 26.80 20.39
CA TRP A 79 -15.17 28.11 19.99
C TRP A 79 -15.97 29.26 20.60
N ARG A 80 -17.29 29.13 20.67
CA ARG A 80 -18.15 30.11 21.37
C ARG A 80 -17.84 30.18 22.86
N GLU A 81 -17.76 29.01 23.53
CA GLU A 81 -17.38 28.93 24.94
C GLU A 81 -15.94 29.42 25.22
N GLY A 82 -15.06 29.29 24.24
CA GLY A 82 -13.69 29.80 24.25
C GLY A 82 -13.57 31.31 24.11
N GLY A 83 -14.67 31.99 23.79
CA GLY A 83 -14.77 33.46 23.71
C GLY A 83 -14.85 34.02 22.28
N ARG A 84 -14.95 33.14 21.24
CA ARG A 84 -15.12 33.57 19.84
C ARG A 84 -16.63 33.64 19.51
N THR A 85 -17.29 34.75 19.84
CA THR A 85 -18.75 34.93 19.72
C THR A 85 -19.20 35.74 18.49
N GLY A 86 -18.29 36.17 17.63
CA GLY A 86 -18.58 36.95 16.44
C GLY A 86 -19.27 36.15 15.31
N PRO A 87 -19.48 36.77 14.15
CA PRO A 87 -20.05 36.11 12.97
C PRO A 87 -19.38 34.78 12.65
N ALA A 88 -20.20 33.75 12.38
CA ALA A 88 -19.74 32.42 12.11
C ALA A 88 -20.58 31.79 10.98
N LEU A 89 -19.93 30.94 10.16
CA LEU A 89 -20.54 30.23 9.05
C LEU A 89 -19.98 28.82 8.98
N ALA A 90 -20.78 27.83 8.63
CA ALA A 90 -20.31 26.47 8.42
C ALA A 90 -20.40 26.07 6.94
N VAL A 91 -19.31 25.51 6.40
CA VAL A 91 -19.28 24.94 5.05
C VAL A 91 -19.46 23.43 5.18
N CYS A 92 -20.73 22.99 5.15
CA CYS A 92 -21.10 21.60 5.35
C CYS A 92 -22.54 21.33 4.88
N SER A 93 -22.95 20.06 4.89
CA SER A 93 -24.30 19.60 4.51
C SER A 93 -25.32 19.59 5.65
N LEU A 94 -24.96 20.02 6.87
CA LEU A 94 -25.91 20.10 7.99
C LEU A 94 -26.89 21.25 7.77
N ARG A 95 -28.07 21.11 8.39
CA ARG A 95 -29.00 22.23 8.51
C ARG A 95 -28.51 23.20 9.59
N GLU A 96 -28.86 24.47 9.48
CA GLU A 96 -28.46 25.53 10.42
C GLU A 96 -28.78 25.19 11.86
N GLN A 97 -30.00 24.67 12.12
CA GLN A 97 -30.45 24.26 13.47
C GLN A 97 -29.56 23.15 14.07
N ASP A 98 -28.97 22.28 13.25
CA ASP A 98 -28.09 21.18 13.69
C ASP A 98 -26.65 21.65 13.85
N ALA A 99 -26.18 22.57 13.02
CA ALA A 99 -24.85 23.13 13.07
C ALA A 99 -24.72 24.23 14.15
N GLY A 100 -25.82 24.88 14.50
CA GLY A 100 -25.87 26.01 15.42
C GLY A 100 -25.31 27.33 14.85
N VAL A 101 -24.97 27.35 13.57
CA VAL A 101 -24.52 28.52 12.78
C VAL A 101 -25.09 28.41 11.38
N PRO A 102 -25.25 29.51 10.63
CA PRO A 102 -25.62 29.45 9.22
C PRO A 102 -24.72 28.46 8.46
N THR A 103 -25.30 27.73 7.50
CA THR A 103 -24.61 26.71 6.72
C THR A 103 -24.69 26.99 5.22
N THR A 104 -23.67 26.58 4.50
CA THR A 104 -23.69 26.61 3.02
C THR A 104 -22.76 25.54 2.44
N THR A 105 -23.06 25.08 1.23
CA THR A 105 -22.15 24.32 0.35
C THR A 105 -21.83 25.08 -0.91
N ASP A 106 -22.49 26.24 -1.12
CA ASP A 106 -22.33 27.09 -2.28
C ASP A 106 -21.13 28.03 -2.13
N PRO A 107 -20.13 27.99 -3.05
CA PRO A 107 -18.98 28.89 -3.05
C PRO A 107 -19.35 30.39 -3.16
N ALA A 108 -20.41 30.72 -3.90
CA ALA A 108 -20.83 32.10 -4.09
C ALA A 108 -21.41 32.69 -2.80
N VAL A 109 -22.25 31.92 -2.08
CA VAL A 109 -22.80 32.31 -0.77
C VAL A 109 -21.68 32.46 0.27
N LEU A 110 -20.65 31.59 0.21
CA LEU A 110 -19.48 31.70 1.08
C LEU A 110 -18.67 32.96 0.77
N ALA A 111 -18.47 33.28 -0.51
CA ALA A 111 -17.75 34.48 -0.94
C ALA A 111 -18.49 35.78 -0.54
N ASP A 112 -19.81 35.79 -0.68
CA ASP A 112 -20.66 36.92 -0.32
C ASP A 112 -20.65 37.15 1.21
N ARG A 113 -21.05 36.13 2.00
CA ARG A 113 -21.15 36.21 3.47
C ARG A 113 -19.78 36.36 4.16
N GLY A 114 -18.72 35.90 3.53
CA GLY A 114 -17.34 36.02 3.99
C GLY A 114 -16.57 37.13 3.29
N GLY A 115 -17.23 38.01 2.53
CA GLY A 115 -16.61 39.03 1.69
C GLY A 115 -15.80 40.11 2.38
N PRO A 116 -15.20 41.07 1.63
CA PRO A 116 -14.32 42.11 2.18
C PRO A 116 -14.98 43.02 3.22
N SER A 117 -16.32 43.22 3.13
CA SER A 117 -17.10 44.02 4.05
C SER A 117 -17.20 43.43 5.48
N VAL A 118 -16.89 42.15 5.64
CA VAL A 118 -16.95 41.44 6.93
C VAL A 118 -15.57 41.47 7.59
N GLU A 119 -15.40 42.38 8.52
CA GLU A 119 -14.11 42.53 9.22
C GLU A 119 -13.68 41.31 10.03
N ARG A 120 -14.63 40.62 10.66
CA ARG A 120 -14.35 39.46 11.54
C ARG A 120 -15.31 38.33 11.27
N ILE A 121 -14.78 37.18 10.93
CA ILE A 121 -15.59 35.96 10.68
C ILE A 121 -14.83 34.70 11.08
N THR A 122 -15.57 33.67 11.53
CA THR A 122 -15.05 32.32 11.70
C THR A 122 -15.80 31.37 10.79
N VAL A 123 -15.10 30.73 9.87
CA VAL A 123 -15.68 29.73 8.98
C VAL A 123 -15.24 28.34 9.44
N PHE A 124 -16.22 27.48 9.72
CA PHE A 124 -15.99 26.07 10.04
C PHE A 124 -16.25 25.24 8.79
N ALA A 125 -15.33 24.35 8.40
CA ALA A 125 -15.52 23.51 7.23
C ALA A 125 -15.08 22.07 7.49
N THR A 126 -15.72 21.13 6.83
CA THR A 126 -15.28 19.73 6.86
C THR A 126 -14.22 19.48 5.81
N TYR A 127 -13.40 18.44 6.00
CA TYR A 127 -12.48 17.99 4.97
C TYR A 127 -13.18 17.57 3.66
N ALA A 128 -14.43 17.04 3.77
CA ALA A 128 -15.23 16.75 2.60
C ALA A 128 -15.49 18.00 1.75
N SER A 129 -15.87 19.12 2.40
CA SER A 129 -16.10 20.41 1.73
C SER A 129 -14.82 20.97 1.09
N LEU A 130 -13.67 20.78 1.74
CA LEU A 130 -12.35 21.13 1.18
C LEU A 130 -12.05 20.28 -0.07
N GLY A 131 -12.26 18.96 0.01
CA GLY A 131 -12.03 18.03 -1.11
C GLY A 131 -12.96 18.30 -2.30
N MET A 132 -14.18 18.81 -2.06
CA MET A 132 -15.12 19.23 -3.12
C MET A 132 -14.73 20.57 -3.77
N GLY A 133 -13.72 21.28 -3.27
CA GLY A 133 -13.24 22.53 -3.81
C GLY A 133 -14.15 23.75 -3.52
N THR A 134 -15.08 23.68 -2.58
CA THR A 134 -15.98 24.80 -2.24
C THR A 134 -15.19 26.01 -1.77
N LEU A 135 -14.22 25.84 -0.86
CA LEU A 135 -13.38 26.91 -0.35
C LEU A 135 -12.52 27.55 -1.46
N GLU A 136 -11.90 26.73 -2.30
CA GLU A 136 -11.07 27.20 -3.41
C GLU A 136 -11.88 28.01 -4.42
N ARG A 137 -13.08 27.54 -4.79
CA ARG A 137 -13.97 28.28 -5.69
C ARG A 137 -14.45 29.60 -5.08
N ALA A 138 -14.70 29.63 -3.77
CA ALA A 138 -15.07 30.86 -3.07
C ALA A 138 -13.92 31.89 -3.11
N HIS A 139 -12.67 31.48 -2.96
CA HIS A 139 -11.53 32.38 -3.12
C HIS A 139 -11.40 32.91 -4.55
N ARG A 140 -11.67 32.10 -5.57
CA ARG A 140 -11.73 32.58 -6.97
C ARG A 140 -12.89 33.54 -7.21
N ALA A 141 -13.97 33.43 -6.44
CA ALA A 141 -15.13 34.32 -6.47
C ALA A 141 -14.96 35.58 -5.60
N GLY A 142 -13.75 35.85 -5.07
CA GLY A 142 -13.46 37.07 -4.33
C GLY A 142 -13.45 36.93 -2.79
N LEU A 143 -13.52 35.72 -2.23
CA LEU A 143 -13.35 35.52 -0.79
C LEU A 143 -11.91 35.93 -0.38
N PRO A 144 -11.72 36.89 0.55
CA PRO A 144 -10.39 37.30 1.01
C PRO A 144 -9.63 36.16 1.70
N GLY A 145 -8.30 36.27 1.72
CA GLY A 145 -7.45 35.33 2.43
C GLY A 145 -7.68 35.29 3.94
N TRP A 146 -7.25 34.22 4.57
CA TRP A 146 -7.41 33.95 6.00
C TRP A 146 -6.24 34.53 6.80
N ASP A 147 -6.52 35.14 7.95
CA ASP A 147 -5.48 35.50 8.92
C ASP A 147 -4.90 34.25 9.58
N LEU A 148 -5.77 33.24 9.84
CA LEU A 148 -5.41 31.97 10.42
C LEU A 148 -6.27 30.84 9.85
N VAL A 149 -5.60 29.77 9.44
CA VAL A 149 -6.24 28.48 9.16
C VAL A 149 -5.85 27.51 10.27
N VAL A 150 -6.84 26.94 10.94
CA VAL A 150 -6.70 25.88 11.94
C VAL A 150 -7.09 24.57 11.29
N VAL A 151 -6.19 23.58 11.33
CA VAL A 151 -6.39 22.25 10.75
C VAL A 151 -6.40 21.25 11.89
N ASP A 152 -7.56 20.79 12.32
CA ASP A 152 -7.69 19.78 13.37
C ASP A 152 -7.57 18.37 12.79
N GLU A 153 -6.97 17.44 13.53
CA GLU A 153 -6.56 16.10 13.08
C GLU A 153 -5.74 16.16 11.77
N ALA A 154 -4.77 17.07 11.77
CA ALA A 154 -4.00 17.48 10.60
C ALA A 154 -3.23 16.34 9.92
N HIS A 155 -2.94 15.23 10.63
CA HIS A 155 -2.35 14.03 10.05
C HIS A 155 -3.13 13.48 8.84
N ARG A 156 -4.44 13.77 8.78
CA ARG A 156 -5.30 13.37 7.65
C ARG A 156 -5.00 14.12 6.36
N THR A 157 -4.31 15.25 6.42
CA THR A 157 -3.92 16.04 5.23
C THR A 157 -2.57 15.63 4.66
N SER A 158 -1.92 14.58 5.19
CA SER A 158 -0.61 14.09 4.76
C SER A 158 -0.69 12.72 4.06
N GLY A 159 0.35 12.38 3.29
CA GLY A 159 0.51 11.09 2.67
C GLY A 159 -0.51 10.74 1.59
N ARG A 160 -0.72 9.44 1.33
CA ARG A 160 -1.65 8.96 0.31
C ARG A 160 -3.12 9.25 0.62
N ILE A 161 -3.50 9.27 1.90
CA ILE A 161 -4.86 9.57 2.36
C ILE A 161 -5.19 11.04 2.16
N GLY A 162 -4.20 11.91 2.34
CA GLY A 162 -4.37 13.36 2.32
C GLY A 162 -4.48 14.01 0.94
N LYS A 163 -4.30 13.29 -0.15
CA LYS A 163 -4.28 13.87 -1.50
C LYS A 163 -5.42 14.84 -1.83
N PRO A 164 -6.70 14.53 -1.53
CA PRO A 164 -7.78 15.47 -1.79
C PRO A 164 -7.78 16.71 -0.87
N TRP A 165 -7.17 16.58 0.33
CA TRP A 165 -7.17 17.60 1.37
C TRP A 165 -5.85 18.36 1.48
N ALA A 166 -4.81 17.89 0.80
CA ALA A 166 -3.50 18.55 0.73
C ALA A 166 -3.56 19.97 0.15
N VAL A 167 -4.66 20.31 -0.52
CA VAL A 167 -4.94 21.68 -1.01
C VAL A 167 -4.84 22.73 0.09
N VAL A 168 -5.08 22.37 1.37
CA VAL A 168 -4.94 23.30 2.51
C VAL A 168 -3.51 23.80 2.68
N HIS A 169 -2.52 23.09 2.18
CA HIS A 169 -1.11 23.50 2.28
C HIS A 169 -0.71 24.50 1.17
N ASP A 170 -1.52 24.63 0.12
CA ASP A 170 -1.25 25.47 -1.03
C ASP A 170 -1.83 26.89 -0.81
N ASN A 171 -0.94 27.87 -0.67
CA ASN A 171 -1.34 29.26 -0.43
C ASN A 171 -1.93 29.95 -1.67
N ALA A 172 -1.68 29.42 -2.86
CA ALA A 172 -2.31 29.93 -4.09
C ALA A 172 -3.79 29.51 -4.19
N ARG A 173 -4.15 28.38 -3.58
CA ARG A 173 -5.51 27.82 -3.61
C ARG A 173 -6.34 28.20 -2.38
N ILE A 174 -5.73 28.17 -1.20
CA ILE A 174 -6.32 28.58 0.08
C ILE A 174 -5.40 29.64 0.72
N PRO A 175 -5.54 30.90 0.35
CA PRO A 175 -4.67 31.97 0.84
C PRO A 175 -4.78 32.15 2.36
N ALA A 176 -3.65 32.12 3.06
CA ALA A 176 -3.60 32.33 4.51
C ALA A 176 -2.25 32.89 4.97
N SER A 177 -2.29 33.86 5.88
CA SER A 177 -1.07 34.40 6.52
C SER A 177 -0.45 33.41 7.49
N ARG A 178 -1.29 32.59 8.19
CA ARG A 178 -0.88 31.66 9.24
C ARG A 178 -1.62 30.34 9.13
N ARG A 179 -0.93 29.22 9.48
CA ARG A 179 -1.56 27.89 9.62
C ARG A 179 -1.14 27.24 10.91
N LEU A 180 -2.13 26.76 11.66
CA LEU A 180 -1.95 25.99 12.88
C LEU A 180 -2.47 24.57 12.64
N TYR A 181 -1.57 23.60 12.74
CA TYR A 181 -1.89 22.19 12.59
C TYR A 181 -1.96 21.49 13.95
N LEU A 182 -3.07 20.82 14.22
CA LEU A 182 -3.32 20.15 15.50
C LEU A 182 -3.51 18.65 15.27
N THR A 183 -2.87 17.83 16.08
CA THR A 183 -3.11 16.39 16.11
C THR A 183 -2.67 15.75 17.42
N ALA A 184 -3.19 14.57 17.72
CA ALA A 184 -2.64 13.68 18.74
C ALA A 184 -1.70 12.62 18.13
N THR A 185 -1.81 12.36 16.81
CA THR A 185 -1.16 11.25 16.11
C THR A 185 -0.38 11.77 14.90
N PRO A 186 0.87 12.27 15.08
CA PRO A 186 1.64 12.85 13.99
C PRO A 186 2.12 11.84 12.95
N ARG A 187 2.13 10.54 13.28
CA ARG A 187 2.49 9.44 12.36
C ARG A 187 1.36 8.44 12.28
N VAL A 188 0.97 8.11 11.06
CA VAL A 188 -0.09 7.15 10.78
C VAL A 188 0.51 6.02 9.95
N TRP A 189 0.46 4.82 10.51
CA TRP A 189 0.87 3.59 9.84
C TRP A 189 -0.36 2.88 9.29
N GLN A 190 -0.28 2.37 8.07
CA GLN A 190 -1.31 1.48 7.54
C GLN A 190 -1.06 0.08 8.07
N ASP A 191 -2.03 -0.46 8.79
CA ASP A 191 -2.17 -1.91 8.85
C ASP A 191 -2.38 -2.39 7.42
N GLY A 192 -1.50 -3.27 6.95
CA GLY A 192 -1.73 -3.93 5.69
C GLY A 192 -3.07 -4.66 5.77
N GLU A 193 -4.12 -4.11 5.13
CA GLU A 193 -5.33 -4.88 4.89
C GLU A 193 -4.90 -6.17 4.22
N GLU A 194 -5.33 -7.30 4.76
CA GLU A 194 -5.36 -8.56 4.04
C GLU A 194 -6.34 -8.38 2.87
N ARG A 195 -5.89 -7.72 1.80
CA ARG A 195 -6.52 -7.93 0.51
C ARG A 195 -6.01 -9.26 0.01
N PRO A 196 -6.90 -10.19 -0.36
CA PRO A 196 -6.49 -11.24 -1.26
C PRO A 196 -6.02 -10.51 -2.51
N GLY A 197 -4.69 -10.47 -2.72
CA GLY A 197 -4.14 -10.17 -4.03
C GLY A 197 -4.75 -11.17 -5.00
N ALA A 198 -4.73 -10.86 -6.28
CA ALA A 198 -5.08 -11.81 -7.34
C ALA A 198 -4.41 -13.19 -7.15
N ASP A 199 -3.41 -13.27 -6.27
CA ASP A 199 -2.60 -14.45 -5.93
C ASP A 199 -2.80 -14.98 -4.49
N GLY A 200 -3.85 -14.59 -3.78
CA GLY A 200 -4.32 -15.24 -2.53
C GLY A 200 -3.44 -15.12 -1.28
N GLY A 201 -2.47 -14.21 -1.19
CA GLY A 201 -1.56 -14.07 -0.06
C GLY A 201 -1.78 -12.82 0.82
N PRO A 202 -1.77 -12.91 2.15
CA PRO A 202 -1.87 -11.74 3.02
C PRO A 202 -0.53 -10.97 3.05
N HIS A 203 -0.52 -9.77 2.48
CA HIS A 203 0.60 -8.85 2.60
C HIS A 203 0.42 -7.94 3.81
N ARG A 204 1.33 -8.04 4.79
CA ARG A 204 1.44 -7.08 5.91
C ARG A 204 2.83 -6.45 5.95
N ARG A 205 2.88 -5.19 5.59
CA ARG A 205 3.81 -4.20 6.15
C ARG A 205 2.99 -2.95 6.41
N GLY A 206 3.02 -2.43 7.65
CA GLY A 206 2.54 -1.09 7.91
C GLY A 206 3.34 -0.13 7.03
N ALA A 207 2.76 0.32 5.93
CA ALA A 207 3.34 1.42 5.18
C ALA A 207 3.05 2.71 5.95
N LEU A 208 4.04 3.57 6.13
CA LEU A 208 3.81 4.90 6.66
C LEU A 208 2.84 5.63 5.73
N LEU A 209 1.59 5.77 6.16
CA LEU A 209 0.52 6.39 5.36
C LEU A 209 0.57 7.89 5.40
N ALA A 210 0.95 8.41 6.54
CA ALA A 210 0.99 9.84 6.79
C ALA A 210 2.06 10.14 7.84
N SER A 211 2.87 11.17 7.62
CA SER A 211 3.81 11.71 8.59
C SER A 211 3.73 13.23 8.60
N MET A 212 3.63 13.79 9.79
CA MET A 212 3.83 15.20 10.02
C MET A 212 5.25 15.36 10.58
N GLU A 213 6.19 15.64 9.69
CA GLU A 213 7.59 15.81 10.05
C GLU A 213 7.79 17.15 10.77
N ASP A 214 8.75 17.18 11.68
CA ASP A 214 9.19 18.41 12.35
C ASP A 214 10.20 19.14 11.46
N ASP A 215 9.68 19.75 10.41
CA ASP A 215 10.49 20.46 9.40
C ASP A 215 9.96 21.88 9.24
N PRO A 216 10.78 22.92 9.60
CA PRO A 216 10.39 24.33 9.43
C PRO A 216 10.01 24.69 7.98
N THR A 217 10.57 24.00 6.99
CA THR A 217 10.35 24.24 5.56
C THR A 217 9.24 23.36 4.98
N GLY A 218 8.84 22.35 5.72
CA GLY A 218 7.83 21.38 5.33
C GLY A 218 6.40 21.92 5.30
N PRO A 219 5.44 21.15 4.77
CA PRO A 219 4.06 21.59 4.62
C PRO A 219 3.36 21.91 5.95
N PHE A 220 3.84 21.36 7.07
CA PHE A 220 3.27 21.56 8.40
C PHE A 220 4.03 22.59 9.23
N GLY A 221 5.26 22.96 8.85
CA GLY A 221 6.15 23.81 9.63
C GLY A 221 6.76 23.10 10.84
N ALA A 222 7.54 23.85 11.63
CA ALA A 222 8.16 23.34 12.85
C ALA A 222 7.13 23.04 13.95
N ARG A 223 7.43 22.05 14.77
CA ARG A 223 6.64 21.70 15.94
C ARG A 223 6.92 22.68 17.09
N CYS A 224 5.93 23.48 17.47
CA CYS A 224 6.10 24.46 18.54
C CYS A 224 5.77 23.93 19.94
N HIS A 225 4.91 22.90 20.03
CA HIS A 225 4.51 22.31 21.32
C HIS A 225 4.21 20.82 21.19
N THR A 226 4.63 20.07 22.22
CA THR A 226 4.32 18.63 22.33
C THR A 226 3.87 18.33 23.76
N LEU A 227 2.75 17.62 23.88
CA LEU A 227 2.27 17.03 25.13
C LEU A 227 1.97 15.56 24.86
N SER A 228 2.89 14.68 25.21
CA SER A 228 2.74 13.23 25.02
C SER A 228 1.63 12.66 25.92
N LEU A 229 1.18 11.42 25.64
CA LEU A 229 0.20 10.76 26.50
C LEU A 229 0.78 10.50 27.90
N SER A 230 2.04 10.05 27.98
CA SER A 230 2.74 9.84 29.27
C SER A 230 2.79 11.10 30.10
N GLU A 231 3.20 12.22 29.53
CA GLU A 231 3.25 13.50 30.22
C GLU A 231 1.87 14.00 30.63
N ALA A 232 0.84 13.80 29.79
CA ALA A 232 -0.54 14.15 30.10
C ALA A 232 -1.09 13.36 31.29
N ILE A 233 -0.68 12.08 31.44
CA ILE A 233 -1.04 11.27 32.60
C ILE A 233 -0.29 11.72 33.85
N ASP A 234 1.03 11.95 33.75
CA ASP A 234 1.86 12.41 34.86
C ASP A 234 1.40 13.77 35.44
N ARG A 235 0.93 14.65 34.55
CA ARG A 235 0.35 15.94 34.92
C ARG A 235 -1.11 15.83 35.39
N GLY A 236 -1.72 14.63 35.48
CA GLY A 236 -3.11 14.43 35.87
C GLY A 236 -4.13 15.01 34.87
N ILE A 237 -3.75 15.21 33.62
CA ILE A 237 -4.61 15.72 32.53
C ILE A 237 -5.44 14.59 31.94
N CYS A 238 -4.84 13.41 31.83
CA CYS A 238 -5.46 12.17 31.38
C CYS A 238 -5.42 11.12 32.51
N ALA A 239 -6.40 10.20 32.52
CA ALA A 239 -6.42 9.08 33.45
C ALA A 239 -5.28 8.11 33.15
N PRO A 240 -4.64 7.51 34.15
CA PRO A 240 -3.83 6.33 33.92
C PRO A 240 -4.68 5.18 33.36
N TYR A 241 -4.03 4.24 32.71
CA TYR A 241 -4.72 3.09 32.11
C TYR A 241 -4.05 1.78 32.44
N ARG A 242 -4.79 0.70 32.27
CA ARG A 242 -4.29 -0.68 32.27
C ARG A 242 -4.84 -1.43 31.07
N VAL A 243 -4.08 -2.36 30.53
CA VAL A 243 -4.51 -3.28 29.48
C VAL A 243 -4.94 -4.60 30.13
N VAL A 244 -6.16 -5.03 29.89
CA VAL A 244 -6.74 -6.25 30.40
C VAL A 244 -6.94 -7.23 29.26
N CYS A 245 -6.16 -8.32 29.25
CA CYS A 245 -6.29 -9.39 28.29
C CYS A 245 -7.23 -10.47 28.85
N VAL A 246 -8.32 -10.74 28.18
CA VAL A 246 -9.29 -11.76 28.56
C VAL A 246 -9.16 -12.96 27.64
N ASP A 247 -8.65 -14.07 28.18
CA ASP A 247 -8.60 -15.34 27.46
C ASP A 247 -9.99 -15.95 27.36
N VAL A 248 -10.43 -16.20 26.15
CA VAL A 248 -11.76 -16.74 25.87
C VAL A 248 -11.60 -18.15 25.33
N THR A 249 -11.84 -19.15 26.19
CA THR A 249 -11.89 -20.57 25.85
C THR A 249 -13.36 -21.00 25.82
N ASP A 250 -13.99 -20.85 24.69
CA ASP A 250 -15.42 -21.19 24.51
C ASP A 250 -15.55 -22.50 23.74
N PRO A 251 -16.19 -23.54 24.30
CA PRO A 251 -16.34 -24.85 23.66
C PRO A 251 -17.13 -24.78 22.34
N ASP A 252 -18.21 -23.98 22.32
CA ASP A 252 -19.09 -23.85 21.15
C ASP A 252 -18.35 -23.14 20.00
N PHE A 253 -17.56 -22.10 20.34
CA PHE A 253 -16.70 -21.42 19.37
C PHE A 253 -15.64 -22.37 18.82
N ARG A 254 -14.95 -23.15 19.66
CA ARG A 254 -13.96 -24.13 19.25
C ARG A 254 -14.56 -25.23 18.35
N ALA A 255 -15.72 -25.76 18.73
CA ALA A 255 -16.44 -26.75 17.92
C ALA A 255 -16.85 -26.17 16.55
N ALA A 256 -17.37 -24.93 16.53
CA ALA A 256 -17.77 -24.26 15.30
C ALA A 256 -16.56 -23.98 14.36
N VAL A 257 -15.37 -23.66 14.91
CA VAL A 257 -14.14 -23.49 14.14
C VAL A 257 -13.67 -24.80 13.53
N LEU A 258 -13.78 -25.95 14.27
CA LEU A 258 -13.40 -27.25 13.77
C LEU A 258 -14.35 -27.77 12.67
N LEU A 259 -15.65 -27.50 12.77
CA LEU A 259 -16.66 -27.93 11.81
C LEU A 259 -16.74 -27.02 10.57
N GLY A 260 -16.36 -25.76 10.70
CA GLY A 260 -16.36 -24.77 9.64
C GLY A 260 -15.10 -24.87 8.78
N ARG A 261 -15.21 -25.46 7.57
CA ARG A 261 -14.11 -25.52 6.58
C ARG A 261 -13.55 -24.13 6.21
N GLU A 262 -14.33 -23.09 6.42
CA GLU A 262 -13.90 -21.69 6.27
C GLU A 262 -14.44 -20.90 7.45
N GLY A 263 -13.58 -20.20 8.22
CA GLY A 263 -13.95 -19.38 9.39
C GLY A 263 -14.93 -18.21 9.11
N ARG A 264 -15.75 -18.35 8.08
CA ARG A 264 -16.76 -17.40 7.58
C ARG A 264 -18.19 -17.92 7.69
N SER A 265 -18.42 -19.14 8.19
CA SER A 265 -19.78 -19.67 8.36
C SER A 265 -20.57 -18.86 9.38
N ASP A 266 -21.90 -18.80 9.24
CA ASP A 266 -22.78 -18.08 10.18
C ASP A 266 -22.70 -18.68 11.58
N ALA A 267 -22.50 -20.01 11.70
CA ALA A 267 -22.30 -20.70 12.95
C ALA A 267 -21.04 -20.22 13.71
N VAL A 268 -19.91 -20.09 13.01
CA VAL A 268 -18.65 -19.58 13.60
C VAL A 268 -18.83 -18.10 14.02
N ARG A 269 -19.52 -17.31 13.22
CA ARG A 269 -19.81 -15.89 13.55
C ARG A 269 -20.71 -15.78 14.78
N GLY A 270 -21.75 -16.60 14.85
CA GLY A 270 -22.67 -16.63 16.01
C GLY A 270 -21.98 -17.07 17.30
N ALA A 271 -21.22 -18.17 17.24
CA ALA A 271 -20.46 -18.68 18.38
C ALA A 271 -19.40 -17.66 18.84
N ARG A 272 -18.69 -17.03 17.91
CA ARG A 272 -17.74 -15.94 18.21
C ARG A 272 -18.41 -14.77 18.93
N LEU A 273 -19.58 -14.32 18.46
CA LEU A 273 -20.32 -13.23 19.04
C LEU A 273 -20.74 -13.54 20.47
N ALA A 274 -21.29 -14.73 20.71
CA ALA A 274 -21.70 -15.20 22.06
C ALA A 274 -20.52 -15.31 23.02
N ALA A 275 -19.38 -15.82 22.55
CA ALA A 275 -18.15 -15.91 23.32
C ALA A 275 -17.62 -14.53 23.74
N LEU A 276 -17.62 -13.56 22.81
CA LEU A 276 -17.22 -12.18 23.10
C LEU A 276 -18.17 -11.45 24.06
N GLN A 277 -19.49 -11.64 23.95
CA GLN A 277 -20.46 -11.10 24.89
C GLN A 277 -20.24 -11.67 26.29
N THR A 278 -20.03 -12.99 26.38
CA THR A 278 -19.77 -13.69 27.66
C THR A 278 -18.47 -13.18 28.30
N ALA A 279 -17.41 -12.99 27.49
CA ALA A 279 -16.14 -12.47 27.96
C ALA A 279 -16.26 -11.04 28.50
N LEU A 280 -17.01 -10.17 27.81
CA LEU A 280 -17.24 -8.79 28.25
C LEU A 280 -17.96 -8.75 29.59
N VAL A 281 -19.08 -9.47 29.72
CA VAL A 281 -19.87 -9.46 30.96
C VAL A 281 -19.07 -10.05 32.14
N LYS A 282 -18.29 -11.12 31.91
CA LYS A 282 -17.37 -11.67 32.91
C LYS A 282 -16.28 -10.66 33.31
N ALA A 283 -15.64 -10.02 32.33
CA ALA A 283 -14.62 -9.02 32.60
C ALA A 283 -15.20 -7.82 33.37
N ALA A 284 -16.39 -7.34 32.99
CA ALA A 284 -17.07 -6.25 33.68
C ALA A 284 -17.36 -6.58 35.15
N ALA A 285 -17.83 -7.81 35.42
CA ALA A 285 -18.09 -8.27 36.77
C ALA A 285 -16.81 -8.42 37.63
N HIS A 286 -15.72 -8.94 37.03
CA HIS A 286 -14.43 -9.13 37.73
C HIS A 286 -13.67 -7.84 37.99
N GLU A 287 -13.69 -6.93 37.03
CA GLU A 287 -12.91 -5.69 37.06
C GLU A 287 -13.73 -4.49 37.54
N GLY A 288 -15.04 -4.67 37.70
CA GLY A 288 -15.95 -3.63 38.18
C GLY A 288 -16.32 -2.56 37.15
N PHE A 289 -16.29 -2.89 35.85
CA PHE A 289 -16.63 -1.92 34.79
C PHE A 289 -18.11 -1.57 34.84
N ARG A 290 -18.40 -0.29 34.76
CA ARG A 290 -19.76 0.25 34.73
C ARG A 290 -20.17 0.80 33.39
N ARG A 291 -19.19 1.38 32.64
CA ARG A 291 -19.45 2.02 31.37
C ARG A 291 -18.40 1.67 30.37
N THR A 292 -18.75 0.77 29.46
CA THR A 292 -17.84 0.23 28.46
C THR A 292 -18.21 0.71 27.06
N LEU A 293 -17.24 1.29 26.33
CA LEU A 293 -17.34 1.46 24.90
C LEU A 293 -16.87 0.17 24.21
N VAL A 294 -17.71 -0.36 23.31
CA VAL A 294 -17.41 -1.59 22.56
C VAL A 294 -17.18 -1.25 21.10
N PHE A 295 -15.99 -1.56 20.56
CA PHE A 295 -15.66 -1.28 19.18
C PHE A 295 -15.87 -2.50 18.29
N HIS A 296 -16.63 -2.29 17.20
CA HIS A 296 -16.95 -3.26 16.17
C HIS A 296 -16.55 -2.75 14.78
N HIS A 297 -16.26 -3.68 13.88
CA HIS A 297 -15.96 -3.35 12.50
C HIS A 297 -17.23 -3.26 11.63
N ARG A 298 -18.30 -3.98 11.98
CA ARG A 298 -19.54 -4.11 11.21
C ARG A 298 -20.76 -3.71 12.01
N THR A 299 -21.71 -3.03 11.36
CA THR A 299 -22.95 -2.57 11.99
C THR A 299 -23.82 -3.72 12.48
N ARG A 300 -24.00 -4.78 11.68
CA ARG A 300 -24.77 -5.97 12.08
C ARG A 300 -24.21 -6.68 13.31
N GLU A 301 -22.88 -6.70 13.46
CA GLU A 301 -22.21 -7.29 14.61
C GLU A 301 -22.42 -6.43 15.87
N ALA A 302 -22.34 -5.10 15.74
CA ALA A 302 -22.59 -4.17 16.85
C ALA A 302 -24.04 -4.25 17.35
N GLU A 303 -25.01 -4.29 16.43
CA GLU A 303 -26.43 -4.46 16.72
C GLU A 303 -26.71 -5.76 17.44
N ALA A 304 -26.30 -6.89 16.86
CA ALA A 304 -26.50 -8.21 17.46
C ALA A 304 -25.76 -8.36 18.80
N PHE A 305 -24.59 -7.74 18.93
CA PHE A 305 -23.82 -7.73 20.18
C PHE A 305 -24.58 -6.99 21.29
N ALA A 306 -25.05 -5.79 21.00
CA ALA A 306 -25.80 -4.98 21.97
C ALA A 306 -27.10 -5.70 22.38
N ALA A 307 -27.87 -6.20 21.42
CA ALA A 307 -29.14 -6.88 21.68
C ALA A 307 -29.00 -8.14 22.57
N GLY A 308 -27.90 -8.89 22.45
CA GLY A 308 -27.67 -10.11 23.22
C GLY A 308 -27.14 -9.94 24.64
N LEU A 309 -26.51 -8.81 24.97
CA LEU A 309 -25.82 -8.59 26.25
C LEU A 309 -26.74 -8.72 27.50
N PRO A 310 -27.96 -8.20 27.51
CA PRO A 310 -28.85 -8.35 28.68
C PRO A 310 -29.18 -9.83 28.98
N ALA A 311 -29.45 -10.61 27.93
CA ALA A 311 -29.73 -12.05 28.07
C ALA A 311 -28.50 -12.83 28.57
N VAL A 312 -27.29 -12.53 28.05
CA VAL A 312 -26.04 -13.13 28.50
C VAL A 312 -25.76 -12.81 29.97
N ALA A 313 -25.95 -11.54 30.40
CA ALA A 313 -25.76 -11.16 31.78
C ALA A 313 -26.74 -11.90 32.73
N THR A 314 -28.00 -12.03 32.32
CA THR A 314 -29.03 -12.78 33.07
C THR A 314 -28.66 -14.25 33.19
N ARG A 315 -28.23 -14.89 32.08
CA ARG A 315 -27.79 -16.30 32.06
C ARG A 315 -26.62 -16.54 32.99
N LEU A 316 -25.60 -15.68 32.94
CA LEU A 316 -24.42 -15.78 33.81
C LEU A 316 -24.77 -15.60 35.28
N ARG A 317 -25.64 -14.68 35.60
CA ARG A 317 -26.14 -14.43 36.98
C ARG A 317 -26.90 -15.62 37.51
N LEU A 318 -27.81 -16.21 36.75
CA LEU A 318 -28.60 -17.37 37.16
C LEU A 318 -27.76 -18.64 37.26
N GLY A 319 -26.73 -18.78 36.41
CA GLY A 319 -25.83 -19.92 36.43
C GLY A 319 -24.71 -19.83 37.48
N SER A 320 -24.54 -18.71 38.14
CA SER A 320 -23.47 -18.52 39.13
C SER A 320 -23.91 -19.04 40.49
N ARG A 321 -23.13 -20.01 41.02
CA ARG A 321 -23.28 -20.52 42.37
C ARG A 321 -22.50 -19.70 43.42
N SER A 322 -21.63 -18.79 42.95
CA SER A 322 -20.79 -17.96 43.80
C SER A 322 -21.35 -16.56 43.92
N PRO A 323 -21.33 -15.93 45.11
CA PRO A 323 -21.75 -14.53 45.28
C PRO A 323 -20.73 -13.53 44.63
N ARG A 324 -19.53 -13.99 44.28
CA ARG A 324 -18.49 -13.18 43.66
C ARG A 324 -17.84 -13.94 42.49
N PRO A 325 -17.62 -13.29 41.31
CA PRO A 325 -18.02 -11.89 41.02
C PRO A 325 -19.53 -11.71 40.91
N ALA A 326 -20.03 -10.57 41.37
CA ALA A 326 -21.44 -10.23 41.23
C ALA A 326 -21.75 -9.77 39.81
N TYR A 327 -22.46 -10.59 39.05
CA TYR A 327 -22.88 -10.21 37.71
C TYR A 327 -23.95 -9.11 37.74
N PRO A 328 -23.97 -8.14 36.78
CA PRO A 328 -24.91 -7.04 36.78
C PRO A 328 -26.36 -7.56 36.70
N ARG A 329 -27.24 -6.98 37.51
CA ARG A 329 -28.69 -7.29 37.52
C ARG A 329 -29.38 -6.58 36.38
N THR A 330 -29.00 -5.34 36.12
CA THR A 330 -29.51 -4.48 35.07
C THR A 330 -28.40 -4.14 34.10
N VAL A 331 -28.63 -4.43 32.82
CA VAL A 331 -27.71 -4.11 31.72
C VAL A 331 -28.42 -3.23 30.72
N TRP A 332 -27.83 -2.07 30.47
CA TRP A 332 -28.18 -1.23 29.33
C TRP A 332 -27.18 -1.50 28.19
N ALA A 333 -27.69 -1.71 27.00
CA ALA A 333 -26.84 -1.88 25.82
C ALA A 333 -27.52 -1.26 24.60
N ASP A 334 -26.77 -0.50 23.84
CA ASP A 334 -27.16 0.09 22.55
C ASP A 334 -25.95 0.24 21.63
N TRP A 335 -26.17 0.67 20.40
CA TRP A 335 -25.11 0.82 19.42
C TRP A 335 -25.26 2.04 18.54
N LEU A 336 -24.14 2.53 17.99
CA LEU A 336 -24.06 3.68 17.10
C LEU A 336 -23.26 3.40 15.83
N SER A 337 -23.73 3.94 14.71
CA SER A 337 -23.04 3.95 13.43
C SER A 337 -23.14 5.29 12.72
N GLY A 338 -22.35 5.51 11.68
CA GLY A 338 -22.42 6.71 10.84
C GLY A 338 -23.75 6.91 10.13
N GLN A 339 -24.56 5.87 10.00
CA GLN A 339 -25.88 5.92 9.38
C GLN A 339 -26.98 6.47 10.30
N HIS A 340 -26.75 6.52 11.60
CA HIS A 340 -27.69 7.06 12.55
C HIS A 340 -27.75 8.58 12.49
N THR A 341 -28.97 9.14 12.63
CA THR A 341 -29.17 10.61 12.66
C THR A 341 -28.48 11.25 13.86
N ALA A 342 -28.14 12.53 13.77
CA ALA A 342 -27.54 13.28 14.87
C ALA A 342 -28.41 13.29 16.11
N ALA A 343 -29.74 13.35 15.94
CA ALA A 343 -30.72 13.30 17.05
C ALA A 343 -30.68 11.94 17.75
N HIS A 344 -30.68 10.83 17.00
CA HIS A 344 -30.57 9.49 17.56
C HIS A 344 -29.23 9.32 18.31
N ARG A 345 -28.12 9.74 17.74
CA ARG A 345 -26.80 9.68 18.40
C ARG A 345 -26.79 10.45 19.72
N ARG A 346 -27.33 11.68 19.76
CA ARG A 346 -27.43 12.48 21.00
C ARG A 346 -28.24 11.78 22.07
N ARG A 347 -29.37 11.16 21.70
CA ARG A 347 -30.22 10.41 22.62
C ARG A 347 -29.51 9.22 23.24
N VAL A 348 -28.90 8.38 22.42
CA VAL A 348 -28.18 7.18 22.86
C VAL A 348 -26.98 7.54 23.74
N LEU A 349 -26.23 8.58 23.38
CA LEU A 349 -25.10 9.07 24.18
C LEU A 349 -25.55 9.66 25.52
N GLY A 350 -26.67 10.35 25.55
CA GLY A 350 -27.28 10.84 26.79
C GLY A 350 -27.71 9.69 27.73
N ALA A 351 -28.34 8.65 27.17
CA ALA A 351 -28.69 7.44 27.90
C ALA A 351 -27.48 6.68 28.43
N PHE A 352 -26.41 6.57 27.64
CA PHE A 352 -25.13 5.96 28.07
C PHE A 352 -24.46 6.73 29.21
N ALA A 353 -24.55 8.07 29.20
CA ALA A 353 -23.99 8.93 30.24
C ALA A 353 -24.81 8.89 31.52
N ASP A 354 -26.14 8.59 31.48
CA ASP A 354 -27.00 8.55 32.66
C ASP A 354 -26.75 7.27 33.48
N ALA A 355 -25.99 7.41 34.55
CA ALA A 355 -25.53 6.31 35.39
C ALA A 355 -26.64 5.65 36.26
N ARG A 356 -27.81 6.23 36.33
CA ARG A 356 -28.79 5.85 37.35
C ARG A 356 -29.63 4.63 37.01
N MET A 357 -29.63 4.21 35.73
CA MET A 357 -30.61 3.26 35.21
C MET A 357 -30.06 1.83 35.05
N ALA A 358 -28.74 1.58 35.17
CA ALA A 358 -28.20 0.24 35.02
C ALA A 358 -26.89 0.01 35.80
N ASP A 359 -26.71 -1.23 36.29
CA ASP A 359 -25.49 -1.65 36.99
C ASP A 359 -24.29 -1.63 36.01
N ALA A 360 -24.53 -1.97 34.73
CA ALA A 360 -23.56 -1.88 33.66
C ALA A 360 -24.18 -1.35 32.35
N ALA A 361 -23.48 -0.47 31.68
CA ALA A 361 -23.86 0.08 30.38
C ALA A 361 -22.80 -0.19 29.34
N PHE A 362 -23.22 -0.70 28.16
CA PHE A 362 -22.37 -1.09 27.05
C PHE A 362 -22.80 -0.36 25.78
N LEU A 363 -21.94 0.44 25.20
CA LEU A 363 -22.22 1.18 23.96
C LEU A 363 -21.38 0.66 22.81
N GLY A 364 -22.03 -0.03 21.88
CA GLY A 364 -21.43 -0.49 20.62
C GLY A 364 -21.16 0.67 19.67
N SER A 365 -20.00 0.67 19.02
CA SER A 365 -19.63 1.69 18.06
C SER A 365 -19.01 1.10 16.80
N VAL A 366 -19.47 1.59 15.64
CA VAL A 366 -18.88 1.29 14.34
C VAL A 366 -18.45 2.58 13.66
N ARG A 367 -17.16 2.91 13.72
CA ARG A 367 -16.53 4.09 13.08
C ARG A 367 -17.09 5.47 13.48
N VAL A 368 -17.95 5.56 14.47
CA VAL A 368 -18.63 6.83 14.86
C VAL A 368 -18.01 7.47 16.09
N LEU A 369 -17.57 6.65 17.04
CA LEU A 369 -17.01 7.17 18.28
C LEU A 369 -15.52 7.57 18.13
N GLY A 370 -14.99 7.60 16.92
CA GLY A 370 -13.64 8.10 16.60
C GLY A 370 -13.49 9.59 16.85
N GLU A 371 -14.58 10.43 16.76
CA GLU A 371 -14.46 11.89 16.83
C GLU A 371 -15.76 12.51 17.40
N GLY A 372 -15.61 13.54 18.25
CA GLY A 372 -16.72 14.41 18.63
C GLY A 372 -17.61 13.96 19.80
N VAL A 373 -17.33 12.86 20.53
CA VAL A 373 -18.19 12.36 21.62
C VAL A 373 -17.54 12.61 22.98
N ASP A 374 -18.27 13.19 23.94
CA ASP A 374 -17.84 13.29 25.32
C ASP A 374 -18.15 12.00 26.08
N THR A 375 -17.09 11.30 26.48
CA THR A 375 -17.15 9.98 27.12
C THR A 375 -16.45 9.97 28.48
N ARG A 376 -16.54 11.09 29.22
CA ARG A 376 -15.93 11.21 30.56
C ARG A 376 -16.36 10.13 31.53
N GLU A 377 -17.58 9.67 31.41
CA GLU A 377 -18.16 8.62 32.27
C GLU A 377 -17.67 7.20 31.87
N CYS A 378 -17.01 7.05 30.72
CA CYS A 378 -16.51 5.76 30.27
C CYS A 378 -15.29 5.33 31.11
N ASP A 379 -15.34 4.13 31.71
CA ASP A 379 -14.26 3.54 32.51
C ASP A 379 -13.47 2.45 31.79
N SER A 380 -14.06 1.92 30.72
CA SER A 380 -13.42 0.85 29.95
C SER A 380 -13.72 0.89 28.48
N VAL A 381 -12.79 0.35 27.69
CA VAL A 381 -12.93 0.13 26.23
C VAL A 381 -12.72 -1.34 25.95
N TYR A 382 -13.65 -1.95 25.22
CA TYR A 382 -13.62 -3.35 24.81
C TYR A 382 -13.51 -3.44 23.28
N TRP A 383 -12.49 -4.10 22.79
CA TRP A 383 -12.32 -4.35 21.36
C TRP A 383 -12.87 -5.70 20.97
N ALA A 384 -14.13 -5.75 20.52
CA ALA A 384 -14.71 -6.97 19.95
C ALA A 384 -14.07 -7.36 18.61
N ASP A 385 -13.50 -6.37 17.90
CA ASP A 385 -12.70 -6.58 16.69
C ASP A 385 -11.65 -5.45 16.55
N VAL A 386 -10.36 -5.81 16.62
CA VAL A 386 -9.21 -4.87 16.57
C VAL A 386 -8.79 -4.52 15.13
N ARG A 387 -9.64 -4.73 14.13
CA ARG A 387 -9.32 -4.43 12.71
C ARG A 387 -9.39 -2.95 12.34
N GLY A 388 -9.24 -2.03 13.30
CA GLY A 388 -9.16 -0.60 13.08
C GLY A 388 -7.76 -0.12 12.71
N SER A 389 -7.67 1.12 12.19
CA SER A 389 -6.37 1.77 12.01
C SER A 389 -5.73 2.12 13.35
N MET A 390 -4.39 2.18 13.42
CA MET A 390 -3.67 2.59 14.63
C MET A 390 -4.16 3.93 15.21
N PRO A 391 -4.46 4.97 14.40
CA PRO A 391 -5.07 6.19 14.90
C PRO A 391 -6.43 6.01 15.55
N ASP A 392 -7.28 5.13 15.01
CA ASP A 392 -8.60 4.86 15.58
C ASP A 392 -8.48 4.21 16.96
N LEU A 393 -7.50 3.30 17.16
CA LEU A 393 -7.18 2.69 18.44
C LEU A 393 -6.75 3.74 19.46
N VAL A 394 -5.81 4.61 19.10
CA VAL A 394 -5.30 5.68 20.00
C VAL A 394 -6.39 6.68 20.34
N GLN A 395 -7.25 7.02 19.39
CA GLN A 395 -8.39 7.92 19.66
C GLN A 395 -9.42 7.26 20.58
N ALA A 396 -9.69 5.96 20.41
CA ALA A 396 -10.57 5.20 21.29
C ALA A 396 -10.04 5.15 22.73
N VAL A 397 -8.74 4.88 22.88
CA VAL A 397 -8.03 4.93 24.16
C VAL A 397 -8.17 6.32 24.80
N GLY A 398 -7.86 7.37 24.06
CA GLY A 398 -7.92 8.75 24.54
C GLY A 398 -9.31 9.19 25.02
N ARG A 399 -10.38 8.47 24.66
CA ARG A 399 -11.74 8.71 25.19
C ARG A 399 -11.95 8.11 26.57
N ALA A 400 -11.49 6.88 26.77
CA ALA A 400 -11.51 6.25 28.10
C ALA A 400 -10.63 7.01 29.11
N LEU A 401 -9.56 7.65 28.61
CA LEU A 401 -8.63 8.40 29.44
C LEU A 401 -9.11 9.81 29.86
N ARG A 402 -10.29 10.25 29.45
CA ARG A 402 -10.86 11.52 29.94
C ARG A 402 -11.19 11.42 31.42
N ILE A 403 -10.74 12.42 32.18
CA ILE A 403 -10.85 12.45 33.64
C ILE A 403 -11.37 13.80 34.09
N ARG A 404 -12.13 13.82 35.22
CA ARG A 404 -12.34 15.03 36.00
C ARG A 404 -11.20 15.20 36.99
N PRO A 405 -10.75 16.41 37.25
CA PRO A 405 -9.70 16.64 38.24
C PRO A 405 -10.05 16.01 39.61
N GLY A 406 -9.13 15.19 40.13
CA GLY A 406 -9.33 14.55 41.45
C GLY A 406 -10.17 13.26 41.45
N GLU A 407 -10.62 12.74 40.30
CA GLU A 407 -11.51 11.58 40.21
C GLU A 407 -10.87 10.25 40.55
N GLY A 408 -9.51 10.13 40.48
CA GLY A 408 -8.78 8.88 40.76
C GLY A 408 -9.08 7.73 39.80
N LYS A 409 -9.67 8.02 38.63
CA LYS A 409 -10.07 7.04 37.62
C LYS A 409 -8.86 6.37 37.00
N VAL A 410 -8.90 5.03 36.83
CA VAL A 410 -8.00 4.23 35.98
C VAL A 410 -8.81 3.59 34.87
N ALA A 411 -8.47 3.89 33.62
CA ALA A 411 -9.18 3.37 32.46
C ALA A 411 -8.71 1.94 32.13
N SER A 412 -9.64 1.06 31.79
CA SER A 412 -9.32 -0.32 31.40
C SER A 412 -9.48 -0.54 29.91
N LEU A 413 -8.41 -0.98 29.27
CA LEU A 413 -8.34 -1.29 27.84
C LEU A 413 -8.46 -2.81 27.70
N VAL A 414 -9.61 -3.32 27.29
CA VAL A 414 -9.94 -4.74 27.36
C VAL A 414 -9.82 -5.38 25.98
N VAL A 415 -8.95 -6.39 25.86
CA VAL A 415 -8.72 -7.16 24.63
C VAL A 415 -9.13 -8.61 24.85
N PRO A 416 -10.21 -9.08 24.25
CA PRO A 416 -10.56 -10.48 24.27
C PRO A 416 -9.66 -11.27 23.30
N VAL A 417 -9.10 -12.37 23.77
CA VAL A 417 -8.30 -13.31 22.99
C VAL A 417 -9.08 -14.60 22.84
N LEU A 418 -9.65 -14.82 21.66
CA LEU A 418 -10.42 -16.02 21.34
C LEU A 418 -9.43 -17.14 20.98
N LEU A 419 -9.28 -18.10 21.88
CA LEU A 419 -8.39 -19.26 21.72
C LEU A 419 -9.06 -20.34 20.89
N GLY A 420 -8.43 -20.70 19.76
CA GLY A 420 -8.86 -21.78 18.88
C GLY A 420 -8.67 -23.17 19.54
N PRO A 421 -9.00 -24.27 18.80
CA PRO A 421 -8.93 -25.65 19.33
C PRO A 421 -7.56 -26.04 19.87
N ASP A 422 -6.49 -25.63 19.15
CA ASP A 422 -5.09 -25.99 19.47
C ASP A 422 -4.33 -24.86 20.17
N GLU A 423 -5.04 -23.82 20.62
CA GLU A 423 -4.44 -22.65 21.24
C GLU A 423 -4.71 -22.64 22.75
N THR A 424 -3.68 -22.34 23.52
CA THR A 424 -3.72 -22.21 24.97
C THR A 424 -3.06 -20.90 25.41
N PRO A 425 -3.26 -20.45 26.64
CA PRO A 425 -2.51 -19.34 27.22
C PRO A 425 -0.99 -19.46 27.10
N GLN A 426 -0.46 -20.66 27.07
CA GLN A 426 0.98 -20.96 26.97
C GLN A 426 1.50 -20.82 25.54
N THR A 427 0.65 -20.92 24.54
CA THR A 427 1.02 -20.73 23.13
C THR A 427 1.03 -19.26 22.67
N MET A 428 1.00 -18.28 23.59
CA MET A 428 0.84 -16.86 23.26
C MET A 428 1.91 -16.30 22.31
N LEU A 429 3.11 -16.87 22.31
CA LEU A 429 4.19 -16.44 21.38
C LEU A 429 3.88 -16.77 19.92
N THR A 430 3.26 -17.89 19.68
CA THR A 430 3.01 -18.45 18.33
C THR A 430 1.56 -18.31 17.90
N SER A 431 0.62 -18.16 18.85
CA SER A 431 -0.81 -18.04 18.58
C SER A 431 -1.16 -16.74 17.86
N ARG A 432 -2.02 -16.86 16.83
CA ARG A 432 -2.58 -15.71 16.13
C ARG A 432 -3.62 -14.96 16.96
N ALA A 433 -4.26 -15.62 17.91
CA ALA A 433 -5.26 -15.04 18.78
C ALA A 433 -4.73 -13.82 19.56
N TYR A 434 -3.44 -13.83 19.92
CA TYR A 434 -2.78 -12.70 20.61
C TYR A 434 -2.32 -11.57 19.67
N GLY A 435 -2.59 -11.66 18.38
CA GLY A 435 -2.22 -10.63 17.40
C GLY A 435 -2.86 -9.28 17.70
N ASP A 436 -4.09 -9.28 18.15
CA ASP A 436 -4.84 -8.07 18.47
C ASP A 436 -4.28 -7.35 19.71
N LEU A 437 -3.90 -8.13 20.73
CA LEU A 437 -3.20 -7.62 21.91
C LEU A 437 -1.84 -6.99 21.52
N ALA A 438 -1.06 -7.68 20.70
CA ALA A 438 0.24 -7.19 20.26
C ALA A 438 0.09 -5.85 19.50
N ARG A 439 -0.91 -5.72 18.63
CA ARG A 439 -1.20 -4.47 17.89
C ARG A 439 -1.59 -3.32 18.82
N LEU A 440 -2.45 -3.57 19.80
CA LEU A 440 -2.82 -2.54 20.77
C LEU A 440 -1.60 -2.06 21.55
N LEU A 441 -0.75 -2.97 22.02
CA LEU A 441 0.46 -2.62 22.75
C LEU A 441 1.46 -1.87 21.86
N GLU A 442 1.58 -2.23 20.59
CA GLU A 442 2.40 -1.50 19.61
C GLU A 442 1.87 -0.08 19.36
N ALA A 443 0.54 0.08 19.23
CA ALA A 443 -0.11 1.40 19.11
C ALA A 443 0.18 2.28 20.32
N LEU A 444 0.01 1.73 21.52
CA LEU A 444 0.25 2.46 22.77
C LEU A 444 1.72 2.83 22.94
N ARG A 445 2.65 1.93 22.56
CA ARG A 445 4.09 2.18 22.57
C ARG A 445 4.48 3.44 21.79
N ALA A 446 3.84 3.68 20.66
CA ALA A 446 4.14 4.85 19.83
C ALA A 446 3.74 6.19 20.49
N HIS A 447 2.90 6.14 21.54
CA HIS A 447 2.31 7.32 22.18
C HIS A 447 2.59 7.43 23.69
N ASP A 448 3.06 6.34 24.33
CA ASP A 448 3.37 6.30 25.77
C ASP A 448 4.75 5.68 26.04
N SER A 449 5.75 6.52 26.34
CA SER A 449 7.11 6.10 26.66
C SER A 449 7.19 5.24 27.93
N ARG A 450 6.30 5.43 28.91
CA ARG A 450 6.27 4.63 30.14
C ARG A 450 5.87 3.19 29.86
N LEU A 451 5.01 2.95 28.88
CA LEU A 451 4.70 1.59 28.45
C LEU A 451 5.97 0.88 27.96
N VAL A 452 6.81 1.58 27.19
CA VAL A 452 8.10 1.05 26.71
C VAL A 452 9.01 0.67 27.89
N GLU A 453 9.17 1.58 28.85
CA GLU A 453 10.00 1.37 30.02
C GLU A 453 9.46 0.25 30.90
N ALA A 454 8.15 0.26 31.19
CA ALA A 454 7.50 -0.78 31.98
C ALA A 454 7.57 -2.18 31.34
N LEU A 455 7.47 -2.26 29.99
CA LEU A 455 7.57 -3.51 29.25
C LEU A 455 9.02 -3.97 29.03
N ALA A 456 10.00 -3.06 29.04
CA ALA A 456 11.43 -3.38 28.84
C ALA A 456 12.14 -3.86 30.09
N GLN A 457 11.61 -3.55 31.30
CA GLN A 457 12.22 -3.99 32.55
C GLN A 457 12.04 -5.51 32.74
N PRO A 458 13.11 -6.25 33.07
CA PRO A 458 12.98 -7.67 33.44
C PRO A 458 12.10 -7.79 34.68
N GLN A 459 11.07 -8.63 34.61
CA GLN A 459 10.19 -8.88 35.75
C GLN A 459 10.95 -9.63 36.84
N ALA A 460 11.38 -8.92 37.86
CA ALA A 460 11.99 -9.53 39.05
C ALA A 460 10.94 -10.38 39.77
N GLN A 461 11.28 -11.65 40.03
CA GLN A 461 10.43 -12.56 40.77
C GLN A 461 10.25 -12.05 42.22
N SER A 462 9.09 -11.49 42.52
CA SER A 462 8.69 -11.25 43.91
C SER A 462 7.79 -12.37 44.38
N ARG A 463 8.33 -13.24 45.22
CA ARG A 463 7.65 -14.38 45.85
C ARG A 463 7.06 -14.03 47.22
N THR A 464 6.73 -12.80 47.52
CA THR A 464 6.13 -12.44 48.81
C THR A 464 5.08 -11.34 48.65
N PRO A 465 3.87 -11.48 49.19
CA PRO A 465 2.90 -10.40 49.25
C PRO A 465 3.39 -9.39 50.31
N ALA A 466 3.93 -8.25 49.83
CA ALA A 466 4.29 -7.15 50.70
C ALA A 466 3.13 -6.14 50.83
N PRO A 467 2.95 -5.50 51.99
CA PRO A 467 1.92 -4.51 52.21
C PRO A 467 2.18 -3.25 51.39
N ALA A 468 1.10 -2.54 51.05
CA ALA A 468 1.09 -1.33 50.21
C ALA A 468 2.05 -0.27 50.70
N ALA A 469 3.14 -0.07 49.94
CA ALA A 469 3.99 1.13 50.07
C ALA A 469 4.79 1.35 48.78
N ALA A 470 4.65 2.48 48.18
CA ALA A 470 5.41 3.21 47.16
C ALA A 470 5.72 2.54 45.80
N PRO A 471 5.65 3.23 44.66
CA PRO A 471 5.77 2.69 43.31
C PRO A 471 7.24 2.44 42.92
N GLY A 472 7.66 1.17 43.00
CA GLY A 472 8.92 0.71 42.44
C GLY A 472 8.67 -0.11 41.17
N GLY A 473 9.49 0.09 40.14
CA GLY A 473 9.26 -0.26 38.75
C GLY A 473 8.76 -1.68 38.36
N GLY A 474 8.96 -2.74 39.15
CA GLY A 474 8.48 -4.10 38.81
C GLY A 474 7.00 -4.32 39.07
N ALA A 475 6.42 -3.67 40.08
CA ALA A 475 4.99 -3.70 40.35
C ALA A 475 4.18 -2.89 39.31
N ALA A 476 4.77 -1.89 38.69
CA ALA A 476 4.14 -1.05 37.70
C ALA A 476 3.85 -1.78 36.37
N ALA A 477 4.74 -2.68 35.90
CA ALA A 477 4.53 -3.44 34.66
C ALA A 477 3.40 -4.48 34.80
N GLN A 478 3.29 -5.15 35.96
CA GLN A 478 2.19 -6.07 36.27
C GLN A 478 0.86 -5.32 36.47
N ALA A 479 0.88 -4.08 36.93
CA ALA A 479 -0.31 -3.26 37.05
C ALA A 479 -0.82 -2.76 35.69
N LEU A 480 0.08 -2.56 34.71
CA LEU A 480 -0.26 -2.02 33.39
C LEU A 480 -0.84 -3.09 32.44
N LEU A 481 -0.35 -4.34 32.50
CA LEU A 481 -0.83 -5.47 31.67
C LEU A 481 -1.32 -6.60 32.57
N ARG A 482 -2.63 -6.85 32.53
CA ARG A 482 -3.31 -7.90 33.30
C ARG A 482 -3.88 -8.96 32.39
N PHE A 483 -3.78 -10.23 32.79
CA PHE A 483 -4.39 -11.35 32.12
C PHE A 483 -5.47 -11.99 33.01
N SER A 484 -6.56 -12.44 32.40
CA SER A 484 -7.60 -13.19 33.10
C SER A 484 -7.09 -14.55 33.63
N THR A 485 -6.10 -15.13 32.98
CA THR A 485 -5.39 -16.35 33.39
C THR A 485 -3.95 -16.00 33.71
N PRO A 486 -3.37 -16.45 34.85
CA PRO A 486 -1.96 -16.19 35.17
C PRO A 486 -1.00 -16.63 34.06
N ARG A 487 0.07 -15.86 33.86
CA ARG A 487 1.13 -16.12 32.88
C ARG A 487 2.47 -16.38 33.54
N ASP A 488 3.26 -17.25 32.90
CA ASP A 488 4.67 -17.32 33.19
C ASP A 488 5.35 -15.99 32.86
N PRO A 489 6.07 -15.36 33.82
CA PRO A 489 6.75 -14.09 33.59
C PRO A 489 7.76 -14.14 32.44
N ALA A 490 8.46 -15.27 32.25
CA ALA A 490 9.41 -15.41 31.14
C ALA A 490 8.72 -15.45 29.78
N LEU A 491 7.57 -16.13 29.69
CA LEU A 491 6.73 -16.16 28.48
C LEU A 491 6.19 -14.78 28.16
N LEU A 492 5.74 -14.04 29.17
CA LEU A 492 5.24 -12.66 29.00
C LEU A 492 6.36 -11.72 28.55
N ALA A 493 7.54 -11.79 29.16
CA ALA A 493 8.70 -11.00 28.75
C ALA A 493 9.13 -11.32 27.31
N ALA A 494 9.12 -12.59 26.92
CA ALA A 494 9.38 -13.02 25.55
C ALA A 494 8.33 -12.49 24.57
N PHE A 495 7.04 -12.55 24.91
CA PHE A 495 5.95 -12.02 24.10
C PHE A 495 6.12 -10.50 23.88
N VAL A 496 6.35 -9.75 24.94
CA VAL A 496 6.55 -8.30 24.86
C VAL A 496 7.76 -7.97 24.00
N ARG A 497 8.90 -8.61 24.25
CA ARG A 497 10.13 -8.37 23.50
C ARG A 497 9.99 -8.71 22.02
N LEU A 498 9.43 -9.88 21.69
CA LEU A 498 9.41 -10.40 20.32
C LEU A 498 8.24 -9.85 19.50
N ARG A 499 7.07 -9.65 20.12
CA ARG A 499 5.86 -9.25 19.39
C ARG A 499 5.50 -7.77 19.51
N VAL A 500 5.99 -7.07 20.52
CA VAL A 500 5.66 -5.66 20.77
C VAL A 500 6.87 -4.76 20.56
N LEU A 501 8.01 -5.05 21.17
CA LEU A 501 9.21 -4.19 21.08
C LEU A 501 9.98 -4.39 19.77
N HIS A 502 10.09 -5.62 19.30
CA HIS A 502 10.84 -5.99 18.10
C HIS A 502 10.05 -6.92 17.17
N PRO A 503 8.89 -6.53 16.66
CA PRO A 503 8.07 -7.38 15.80
C PRO A 503 8.81 -7.79 14.52
N GLU A 504 9.74 -6.95 14.03
CA GLU A 504 10.61 -7.27 12.89
C GLU A 504 11.56 -8.44 13.19
N HIS A 505 12.05 -8.55 14.42
CA HIS A 505 12.91 -9.66 14.82
C HIS A 505 12.16 -10.99 14.85
N GLU A 506 10.92 -11.03 15.27
CA GLU A 506 10.11 -12.24 15.25
C GLU A 506 9.79 -12.67 13.81
N HIS A 507 9.38 -11.74 12.96
CA HIS A 507 9.14 -12.05 11.55
C HIS A 507 10.41 -12.54 10.85
N TRP A 508 11.56 -11.91 11.17
CA TRP A 508 12.87 -12.34 10.67
C TRP A 508 13.24 -13.72 11.18
N ARG A 509 13.10 -13.99 12.49
CA ARG A 509 13.39 -15.30 13.11
C ARG A 509 12.58 -16.43 12.46
N ARG A 510 11.27 -16.23 12.31
CA ARG A 510 10.39 -17.19 11.62
C ARG A 510 10.79 -17.39 10.16
N GLY A 511 11.20 -16.34 9.49
CA GLY A 511 11.69 -16.40 8.12
C GLY A 511 12.96 -17.19 7.99
N ILE A 512 13.95 -16.96 8.86
CA ILE A 512 15.21 -17.73 8.92
C ILE A 512 14.96 -19.19 9.27
N GLU A 513 14.10 -19.48 10.24
CA GLU A 513 13.76 -20.85 10.64
C GLU A 513 13.10 -21.62 9.48
N ALA A 514 12.15 -20.99 8.79
CA ALA A 514 11.54 -21.55 7.58
C ALA A 514 12.55 -21.72 6.44
N ALA A 515 13.45 -20.75 6.26
CA ALA A 515 14.50 -20.81 5.24
C ALA A 515 15.49 -21.95 5.49
N ARG A 516 15.89 -22.19 6.76
CA ARG A 516 16.76 -23.34 7.15
C ARG A 516 16.13 -24.68 6.80
N ILE A 517 14.85 -24.87 7.14
CA ILE A 517 14.16 -26.12 6.85
C ILE A 517 14.01 -26.31 5.34
N TYR A 518 13.71 -25.24 4.60
CA TYR A 518 13.62 -25.30 3.15
C TYR A 518 14.98 -25.63 2.51
N ALA A 519 16.05 -24.94 2.90
CA ALA A 519 17.40 -25.16 2.40
C ALA A 519 17.92 -26.57 2.72
N ALA A 520 17.60 -27.12 3.90
CA ALA A 520 17.94 -28.50 4.27
C ALA A 520 17.29 -29.54 3.34
N THR A 521 16.12 -29.21 2.77
CA THR A 521 15.37 -30.12 1.90
C THR A 521 15.70 -29.89 0.41
N ALA A 522 15.86 -28.63 0.00
CA ALA A 522 16.03 -28.24 -1.40
C ALA A 522 17.48 -27.97 -1.81
N GLY A 523 18.39 -27.84 -0.84
CA GLY A 523 19.82 -27.54 -1.07
C GLY A 523 20.15 -26.07 -1.29
N ASP A 524 19.16 -25.21 -1.55
CA ASP A 524 19.34 -23.77 -1.75
C ASP A 524 18.05 -22.97 -1.37
N LEU A 525 18.12 -21.64 -1.45
CA LEU A 525 16.98 -20.75 -1.23
C LEU A 525 16.35 -20.20 -2.53
N LYS A 526 16.28 -21.00 -3.58
CA LYS A 526 15.49 -20.69 -4.80
C LYS A 526 13.99 -20.90 -4.56
N VAL A 527 13.47 -20.32 -3.49
CA VAL A 527 12.08 -20.48 -3.07
C VAL A 527 11.14 -19.82 -4.08
N PRO A 528 10.14 -20.53 -4.64
CA PRO A 528 9.11 -19.95 -5.48
C PRO A 528 8.34 -18.85 -4.74
N PHE A 529 7.98 -17.75 -5.40
CA PHE A 529 7.31 -16.60 -4.78
C PHE A 529 6.03 -16.97 -4.02
N GLY A 530 5.22 -17.86 -4.59
CA GLY A 530 3.97 -18.35 -3.98
C GLY A 530 4.15 -19.40 -2.88
N PHE A 531 5.39 -19.84 -2.58
CA PHE A 531 5.62 -20.91 -1.63
C PHE A 531 5.21 -20.49 -0.20
N ARG A 532 4.38 -21.33 0.40
CA ARG A 532 3.97 -21.24 1.80
C ARG A 532 4.32 -22.51 2.52
N VAL A 533 4.80 -22.38 3.75
CA VAL A 533 5.09 -23.53 4.61
C VAL A 533 3.82 -24.37 4.79
N PRO A 534 3.88 -25.69 4.48
CA PRO A 534 2.76 -26.59 4.69
C PRO A 534 2.27 -26.60 6.14
N ALA A 535 1.00 -26.86 6.34
CA ALA A 535 0.41 -26.97 7.68
C ALA A 535 0.41 -28.45 8.13
N GLY A 536 1.26 -28.75 9.11
CA GLY A 536 1.21 -30.06 9.78
C GLY A 536 1.82 -31.24 9.01
N GLU A 537 2.67 -31.01 7.99
CA GLU A 537 3.32 -32.08 7.25
C GLU A 537 4.85 -32.09 7.46
N GLY A 538 5.42 -33.24 7.77
CA GLY A 538 6.87 -33.49 7.79
C GLY A 538 7.64 -32.71 8.86
N ALA A 539 8.79 -32.16 8.49
CA ALA A 539 9.71 -31.45 9.40
C ALA A 539 9.28 -30.03 9.77
N TRP A 540 8.08 -29.58 9.33
CA TRP A 540 7.63 -28.20 9.53
C TRP A 540 6.95 -28.00 10.90
N PRO A 541 7.50 -27.15 11.79
CA PRO A 541 6.86 -26.83 13.06
C PRO A 541 5.49 -26.18 12.87
N PRO A 542 4.49 -26.47 13.71
CA PRO A 542 3.17 -25.85 13.65
C PRO A 542 3.22 -24.31 13.71
N ALA A 543 4.21 -23.74 14.40
CA ALA A 543 4.44 -22.30 14.48
C ALA A 543 4.74 -21.64 13.14
N LEU A 544 5.26 -22.39 12.17
CA LEU A 544 5.58 -21.92 10.81
C LEU A 544 4.47 -22.19 9.81
N ALA A 545 3.40 -22.89 10.19
CA ALA A 545 2.31 -23.25 9.29
C ALA A 545 1.79 -22.03 8.50
N ARG A 546 1.70 -22.19 7.16
CA ARG A 546 1.29 -21.16 6.21
C ARG A 546 2.19 -19.89 6.18
N PHE A 547 3.39 -19.93 6.76
CA PHE A 547 4.34 -18.81 6.65
C PHE A 547 4.68 -18.56 5.17
N PRO A 548 4.58 -17.33 4.66
CA PRO A 548 4.80 -17.02 3.23
C PRO A 548 6.30 -16.90 2.94
N LEU A 549 7.02 -18.03 2.94
CA LEU A 549 8.48 -18.05 2.80
C LEU A 549 8.93 -17.45 1.45
N GLY A 550 8.26 -17.78 0.34
CA GLY A 550 8.64 -17.24 -0.96
C GLY A 550 8.58 -15.72 -1.03
N GLN A 551 7.56 -15.14 -0.44
CA GLN A 551 7.43 -13.69 -0.34
C GLN A 551 8.47 -13.07 0.61
N TRP A 552 8.73 -13.71 1.76
CA TRP A 552 9.73 -13.26 2.71
C TRP A 552 11.14 -13.21 2.07
N ILE A 553 11.50 -14.23 1.29
CA ILE A 553 12.73 -14.27 0.48
C ILE A 553 12.75 -13.13 -0.55
N ALA A 554 11.64 -12.88 -1.24
CA ALA A 554 11.54 -11.77 -2.22
C ALA A 554 11.72 -10.39 -1.55
N ASP A 555 11.19 -10.22 -0.34
CA ASP A 555 11.36 -9.00 0.46
C ASP A 555 12.80 -8.83 0.96
N ALA A 556 13.46 -9.92 1.38
CA ALA A 556 14.87 -9.90 1.73
C ALA A 556 15.75 -9.47 0.54
N ARG A 557 15.51 -10.01 -0.67
CA ARG A 557 16.16 -9.60 -1.92
C ARG A 557 15.95 -8.13 -2.25
N ARG A 558 14.73 -7.62 -2.05
CA ARG A 558 14.39 -6.20 -2.28
C ARG A 558 15.13 -5.28 -1.31
N THR A 559 15.20 -5.67 -0.04
CA THR A 559 15.87 -4.92 1.03
C THR A 559 17.39 -4.92 0.82
N TYR A 560 17.97 -6.06 0.39
CA TYR A 560 19.37 -6.17 0.02
C TYR A 560 19.75 -5.24 -1.15
N ARG A 561 18.96 -5.25 -2.23
CA ARG A 561 19.19 -4.37 -3.40
C ARG A 561 19.16 -2.87 -3.07
N ARG A 562 18.46 -2.49 -1.98
CA ARG A 562 18.41 -1.11 -1.47
C ARG A 562 19.56 -0.78 -0.50
N GLY A 563 20.46 -1.73 -0.24
CA GLY A 563 21.52 -1.57 0.75
C GLY A 563 21.03 -1.48 2.21
N ALA A 564 19.76 -1.81 2.46
CA ALA A 564 19.10 -1.65 3.76
C ALA A 564 19.09 -2.95 4.61
N LEU A 565 19.65 -4.06 4.12
CA LEU A 565 19.76 -5.30 4.87
C LEU A 565 21.09 -5.33 5.63
N GLY A 566 21.05 -5.49 6.96
CA GLY A 566 22.25 -5.53 7.81
C GLY A 566 23.20 -6.68 7.44
N ARG A 567 24.50 -6.46 7.58
CA ARG A 567 25.56 -7.40 7.19
C ARG A 567 25.40 -8.80 7.80
N GLU A 568 25.03 -8.89 9.09
CA GLU A 568 24.79 -10.17 9.78
C GLU A 568 23.62 -10.95 9.17
N ARG A 569 22.56 -10.24 8.74
CA ARG A 569 21.41 -10.84 8.07
C ARG A 569 21.75 -11.33 6.66
N VAL A 570 22.64 -10.62 5.98
CA VAL A 570 23.17 -11.04 4.67
C VAL A 570 23.96 -12.33 4.82
N ALA A 571 24.93 -12.39 5.74
CA ALA A 571 25.76 -13.57 5.99
C ALA A 571 24.91 -14.81 6.33
N LEU A 572 23.92 -14.67 7.24
CA LEU A 572 23.02 -15.77 7.60
C LEU A 572 22.22 -16.32 6.40
N LEU A 573 21.83 -15.49 5.47
CA LEU A 573 21.11 -15.94 4.28
C LEU A 573 22.03 -16.56 3.24
N GLU A 574 23.28 -16.06 3.11
CA GLU A 574 24.29 -16.62 2.24
C GLU A 574 24.73 -18.03 2.69
N GLU A 575 24.86 -18.24 4.00
CA GLU A 575 25.12 -19.57 4.58
C GLU A 575 24.00 -20.59 4.23
N LEU A 576 22.77 -20.12 4.03
CA LEU A 576 21.63 -20.94 3.62
C LEU A 576 21.47 -21.08 2.11
N GLY A 577 22.45 -20.64 1.31
CA GLY A 577 22.39 -20.70 -0.14
C GLY A 577 21.46 -19.66 -0.77
N MET A 578 21.41 -18.44 -0.20
CA MET A 578 20.57 -17.37 -0.72
C MET A 578 20.98 -16.90 -2.09
N VAL A 579 20.07 -16.97 -3.03
CA VAL A 579 20.22 -16.42 -4.37
C VAL A 579 19.66 -14.99 -4.38
N TRP A 580 20.54 -13.99 -4.35
CA TRP A 580 20.15 -12.57 -4.31
C TRP A 580 19.51 -12.07 -5.61
N SER A 581 19.96 -12.61 -6.76
CA SER A 581 19.44 -12.23 -8.07
C SER A 581 19.25 -13.47 -8.94
N HIS A 582 18.03 -13.82 -9.25
CA HIS A 582 17.71 -14.86 -10.24
C HIS A 582 18.24 -14.48 -11.63
N PHE A 583 18.29 -13.19 -11.97
CA PHE A 583 18.89 -12.69 -13.20
C PHE A 583 20.40 -12.86 -13.23
N GLY A 584 21.09 -12.80 -12.09
CA GLY A 584 22.51 -13.10 -11.98
C GLY A 584 22.79 -14.57 -12.23
N VAL A 585 22.09 -15.46 -11.53
CA VAL A 585 22.24 -16.92 -11.68
C VAL A 585 21.88 -17.38 -13.10
N ALA A 586 20.74 -16.91 -13.63
CA ALA A 586 20.34 -17.23 -15.00
C ALA A 586 21.34 -16.68 -16.05
N PHE A 587 22.02 -15.59 -15.76
CA PHE A 587 23.08 -15.08 -16.60
C PHE A 587 24.32 -15.96 -16.54
N GLU A 588 24.77 -16.37 -15.36
CA GLU A 588 25.95 -17.27 -15.20
C GLU A 588 25.72 -18.66 -15.80
N GLU A 589 24.53 -19.24 -15.60
CA GLU A 589 24.14 -20.51 -16.21
C GLU A 589 24.12 -20.39 -17.75
N GLY A 590 23.56 -19.29 -18.25
CA GLY A 590 23.55 -18.98 -19.68
C GLY A 590 24.96 -18.73 -20.23
N LEU A 591 25.81 -18.02 -19.48
CA LEU A 591 27.23 -17.75 -19.86
C LEU A 591 28.06 -19.03 -19.88
N ALA A 592 27.86 -19.93 -18.92
CA ALA A 592 28.51 -21.23 -18.89
C ALA A 592 28.11 -22.07 -20.12
N SER A 593 26.82 -22.10 -20.47
CA SER A 593 26.31 -22.78 -21.66
C SER A 593 26.86 -22.15 -22.95
N ALA A 594 26.96 -20.81 -22.98
CA ALA A 594 27.52 -20.08 -24.13
C ALA A 594 29.01 -20.36 -24.32
N ARG A 595 29.81 -20.42 -23.22
CA ARG A 595 31.24 -20.80 -23.28
C ARG A 595 31.44 -22.20 -23.79
N ALA A 596 30.66 -23.15 -23.26
CA ALA A 596 30.75 -24.54 -23.67
C ALA A 596 30.37 -24.71 -25.15
N TRP A 597 29.30 -24.02 -25.58
CA TRP A 597 28.90 -24.04 -27.00
C TRP A 597 29.98 -23.42 -27.92
N ALA A 598 30.53 -22.26 -27.52
CA ALA A 598 31.57 -21.59 -28.28
C ALA A 598 32.87 -22.40 -28.33
N ALA A 599 33.24 -23.14 -27.29
CA ALA A 599 34.36 -24.04 -27.26
C ALA A 599 34.23 -25.18 -28.27
N GLU A 600 33.02 -25.68 -28.53
CA GLU A 600 32.75 -26.72 -29.51
C GLU A 600 32.69 -26.18 -30.94
N HIS A 601 32.08 -25.00 -31.13
CA HIS A 601 31.79 -24.45 -32.46
C HIS A 601 32.82 -23.44 -32.97
N GLY A 602 33.72 -22.96 -32.09
CA GLY A 602 34.75 -21.97 -32.40
C GLY A 602 34.26 -20.51 -32.46
N HIS A 603 32.98 -20.24 -32.16
CA HIS A 603 32.38 -18.88 -32.16
C HIS A 603 31.13 -18.81 -31.31
N LEU A 604 30.70 -17.60 -30.91
CA LEU A 604 29.45 -17.35 -30.16
C LEU A 604 28.38 -16.75 -31.07
N LEU A 605 28.13 -17.38 -32.23
CA LEU A 605 27.12 -16.93 -33.20
C LEU A 605 26.06 -18.04 -33.43
N PRO A 606 25.39 -18.57 -32.34
CA PRO A 606 24.44 -19.66 -32.48
C PRO A 606 23.22 -19.24 -33.29
N PRO A 607 22.60 -20.15 -34.09
CA PRO A 607 21.23 -19.98 -34.57
C PRO A 607 20.25 -19.86 -33.39
N VAL A 608 19.07 -19.29 -33.64
CA VAL A 608 18.09 -19.00 -32.52
C VAL A 608 17.62 -20.30 -31.87
N GLU A 609 17.47 -21.36 -32.64
CA GLU A 609 17.05 -22.70 -32.23
C GLU A 609 18.16 -23.54 -31.57
N ALA A 610 19.39 -23.05 -31.52
CA ALA A 610 20.52 -23.80 -30.97
C ALA A 610 20.32 -24.06 -29.47
N THR A 611 20.58 -25.31 -29.08
CA THR A 611 20.56 -25.76 -27.69
C THR A 611 21.89 -26.39 -27.29
N TRP A 612 22.27 -26.25 -26.03
CA TRP A 612 23.44 -26.92 -25.44
C TRP A 612 22.97 -27.73 -24.22
N ARG A 613 23.06 -29.05 -24.27
CA ARG A 613 22.62 -29.97 -23.23
C ARG A 613 21.20 -29.62 -22.70
N GLY A 614 20.30 -29.27 -23.60
CA GLY A 614 18.91 -28.85 -23.29
C GLY A 614 18.73 -27.37 -22.93
N ALA A 615 19.82 -26.61 -22.71
CA ALA A 615 19.74 -25.17 -22.46
C ALA A 615 19.58 -24.40 -23.81
N PRO A 616 18.64 -23.46 -23.96
CA PRO A 616 18.37 -22.75 -25.22
C PRO A 616 19.40 -21.61 -25.43
N VAL A 617 20.64 -21.97 -25.75
CA VAL A 617 21.76 -21.05 -25.93
C VAL A 617 21.51 -19.99 -27.00
N GLY A 618 20.87 -20.39 -28.12
CA GLY A 618 20.54 -19.47 -29.21
C GLY A 618 19.60 -18.33 -28.78
N VAL A 619 18.52 -18.67 -28.09
CA VAL A 619 17.56 -17.69 -27.55
C VAL A 619 18.24 -16.83 -26.49
N TRP A 620 19.05 -17.43 -25.60
CA TRP A 620 19.73 -16.70 -24.55
C TRP A 620 20.71 -15.65 -25.12
N VAL A 621 21.58 -16.03 -26.06
CA VAL A 621 22.53 -15.11 -26.71
C VAL A 621 21.81 -14.03 -27.52
N LYS A 622 20.69 -14.36 -28.20
CA LYS A 622 19.83 -13.37 -28.89
C LYS A 622 19.33 -12.31 -27.91
N ASN A 623 18.88 -12.70 -26.71
CA ASN A 623 18.40 -11.79 -25.68
C ASN A 623 19.54 -10.90 -25.14
N GLN A 624 20.75 -11.45 -24.96
CA GLN A 624 21.90 -10.65 -24.53
C GLN A 624 22.28 -9.61 -25.62
N ARG A 625 22.25 -9.97 -26.93
CA ARG A 625 22.46 -9.01 -28.03
C ARG A 625 21.40 -7.90 -28.02
N ALA A 626 20.16 -8.25 -27.79
CA ALA A 626 19.09 -7.25 -27.68
C ALA A 626 19.30 -6.30 -26.49
N ALA A 627 19.79 -6.81 -25.35
CA ALA A 627 20.15 -5.99 -24.20
C ALA A 627 21.39 -5.12 -24.44
N ALA A 628 22.36 -5.64 -25.18
CA ALA A 628 23.60 -4.91 -25.55
C ALA A 628 23.37 -3.71 -26.49
N ARG A 629 22.27 -3.74 -27.25
CA ARG A 629 21.86 -2.66 -28.17
C ARG A 629 20.92 -1.64 -27.56
N ARG A 630 20.51 -1.84 -26.28
CA ARG A 630 19.63 -0.91 -25.55
C ARG A 630 20.45 0.10 -24.74
N GLU A 631 19.88 1.27 -24.54
CA GLU A 631 20.37 2.28 -23.61
C GLU A 631 19.39 2.41 -22.43
N GLY A 632 19.89 2.71 -21.22
CA GLY A 632 19.08 2.92 -20.04
C GLY A 632 18.59 1.62 -19.33
N PRO A 633 17.40 1.61 -18.71
CA PRO A 633 16.94 0.47 -17.93
C PRO A 633 16.78 -0.79 -18.78
N GLY A 634 17.47 -1.88 -18.40
CA GLY A 634 17.48 -3.16 -19.12
C GLY A 634 18.60 -3.31 -20.15
N ALA A 635 19.54 -2.34 -20.25
CA ALA A 635 20.79 -2.49 -20.99
C ALA A 635 21.70 -3.54 -20.34
N LEU A 636 22.58 -4.12 -21.13
CA LEU A 636 23.61 -5.06 -20.66
C LEU A 636 24.67 -4.29 -19.88
N SER A 637 25.02 -4.73 -18.66
CA SER A 637 26.09 -4.10 -17.88
C SER A 637 27.46 -4.29 -18.56
N ALA A 638 28.41 -3.40 -18.27
CA ALA A 638 29.76 -3.45 -18.80
C ALA A 638 30.44 -4.80 -18.48
N GLU A 639 30.37 -5.27 -17.23
CA GLU A 639 30.92 -6.55 -16.78
C GLU A 639 30.38 -7.75 -17.57
N ARG A 640 29.05 -7.76 -17.82
CA ARG A 640 28.41 -8.83 -18.61
C ARG A 640 28.78 -8.77 -20.09
N ARG A 641 28.95 -7.56 -20.60
CA ARG A 641 29.47 -7.36 -21.99
C ARG A 641 30.88 -7.90 -22.12
N GLU A 642 31.76 -7.52 -21.22
CA GLU A 642 33.15 -7.99 -21.19
C GLU A 642 33.23 -9.53 -21.09
N ALA A 643 32.38 -10.14 -20.24
CA ALA A 643 32.33 -11.60 -20.12
C ALA A 643 31.91 -12.31 -21.41
N LEU A 644 31.07 -11.70 -22.24
CA LEU A 644 30.65 -12.23 -23.54
C LEU A 644 31.71 -11.93 -24.63
N GLU A 645 32.31 -10.76 -24.60
CA GLU A 645 33.44 -10.37 -25.50
C GLU A 645 34.69 -11.24 -25.29
N ALA A 646 34.91 -11.65 -24.02
CA ALA A 646 35.99 -12.59 -23.68
C ALA A 646 35.80 -14.00 -24.28
N ILE A 647 34.52 -14.40 -24.58
CA ILE A 647 34.24 -15.66 -25.28
C ILE A 647 34.44 -15.50 -26.78
N ASP A 648 33.87 -14.48 -27.37
CA ASP A 648 33.97 -14.17 -28.80
C ASP A 648 33.79 -12.65 -29.00
N PRO A 649 34.86 -11.90 -29.39
CA PRO A 649 34.75 -10.47 -29.67
C PRO A 649 33.68 -10.11 -30.75
N SER A 650 33.35 -11.06 -31.62
CA SER A 650 32.38 -10.89 -32.70
C SER A 650 30.96 -11.30 -32.34
N TRP A 651 30.66 -11.59 -31.07
CA TRP A 651 29.39 -12.14 -30.63
C TRP A 651 28.16 -11.26 -30.93
N CYS A 652 28.36 -9.93 -31.05
CA CYS A 652 27.25 -8.95 -31.25
C CYS A 652 27.54 -7.99 -32.41
N PRO A 653 27.57 -8.49 -33.67
CA PRO A 653 27.83 -7.66 -34.85
C PRO A 653 26.73 -6.65 -35.13
N ALA A 654 27.04 -5.62 -35.90
CA ALA A 654 26.08 -4.59 -36.33
C ALA A 654 25.09 -5.06 -37.42
N TRP A 655 25.38 -6.19 -38.06
CA TRP A 655 24.61 -6.80 -39.15
C TRP A 655 24.04 -8.17 -38.76
N GLU A 656 23.41 -8.88 -39.68
CA GLU A 656 22.78 -10.18 -39.51
C GLU A 656 23.73 -11.24 -38.95
N ILE A 657 23.30 -11.98 -37.96
CA ILE A 657 24.09 -13.03 -37.29
C ILE A 657 24.45 -14.15 -38.25
N SER A 658 23.53 -14.52 -39.15
CA SER A 658 23.76 -15.52 -40.20
C SER A 658 24.89 -15.09 -41.14
N TRP A 659 24.96 -13.79 -41.49
CA TRP A 659 26.04 -13.25 -42.29
C TRP A 659 27.39 -13.36 -41.56
N GLN A 660 27.43 -12.94 -40.32
CA GLN A 660 28.67 -13.01 -39.50
C GLN A 660 29.13 -14.43 -39.29
N ARG A 661 28.22 -15.38 -39.07
CA ARG A 661 28.53 -16.79 -38.89
C ARG A 661 29.11 -17.40 -40.19
N ALA A 662 28.46 -17.20 -41.31
CA ALA A 662 28.94 -17.69 -42.58
C ALA A 662 30.31 -17.05 -42.95
N PHE A 663 30.52 -15.77 -42.70
CA PHE A 663 31.83 -15.11 -42.87
C PHE A 663 32.89 -15.75 -41.96
N HIS A 664 32.61 -15.97 -40.68
CA HIS A 664 33.54 -16.63 -39.75
C HIS A 664 33.89 -18.03 -40.19
N LEU A 665 32.92 -18.86 -40.57
CA LEU A 665 33.13 -20.22 -41.01
C LEU A 665 33.91 -20.28 -42.32
N THR A 666 33.67 -19.35 -43.26
CA THR A 666 34.44 -19.25 -44.49
C THR A 666 35.88 -18.88 -44.22
N ARG A 667 36.13 -17.94 -43.30
CA ARG A 667 37.50 -17.58 -42.88
C ARG A 667 38.24 -18.77 -42.25
N VAL A 668 37.58 -19.45 -41.29
CA VAL A 668 38.15 -20.63 -40.62
C VAL A 668 38.47 -21.74 -41.64
N HIS A 669 37.62 -21.95 -42.65
CA HIS A 669 37.88 -22.89 -43.73
C HIS A 669 39.13 -22.52 -44.53
N LEU A 670 39.30 -21.23 -44.85
CA LEU A 670 40.50 -20.73 -45.56
C LEU A 670 41.75 -20.83 -44.69
N ASP A 671 41.67 -20.47 -43.43
CA ASP A 671 42.78 -20.54 -42.44
C ASP A 671 43.25 -21.98 -42.24
N ALA A 672 42.35 -22.97 -42.39
CA ALA A 672 42.64 -24.40 -42.36
C ALA A 672 43.24 -24.93 -43.69
N GLY A 673 43.56 -24.06 -44.66
CA GLY A 673 44.15 -24.39 -45.94
C GLY A 673 43.10 -24.77 -47.01
N GLY A 674 41.83 -24.58 -46.77
CA GLY A 674 40.76 -24.77 -47.76
C GLY A 674 40.83 -23.73 -48.88
N ARG A 675 40.17 -24.01 -50.01
CA ARG A 675 40.01 -23.04 -51.10
C ARG A 675 38.69 -22.29 -50.91
N LEU A 676 38.64 -21.04 -51.39
CA LEU A 676 37.40 -20.26 -51.36
C LEU A 676 36.30 -20.98 -52.17
N PRO A 677 35.18 -21.43 -51.55
CA PRO A 677 34.15 -22.13 -52.27
C PRO A 677 33.32 -21.13 -53.10
N LEU A 678 33.12 -21.41 -54.36
CA LEU A 678 32.45 -20.51 -55.31
C LEU A 678 31.11 -21.05 -55.82
N ALA A 679 30.84 -22.34 -55.61
CA ALA A 679 29.60 -22.98 -56.02
C ALA A 679 28.71 -23.39 -54.83
N PRO A 680 27.39 -23.23 -54.92
CA PRO A 680 26.45 -23.73 -53.89
C PRO A 680 26.67 -25.24 -53.64
N GLY A 681 26.71 -25.63 -52.36
CA GLY A 681 26.88 -27.02 -51.92
C GLY A 681 28.31 -27.53 -51.97
N GLU A 682 29.30 -26.72 -52.37
CA GLU A 682 30.71 -27.10 -52.48
C GLU A 682 31.33 -27.39 -51.10
N VAL A 683 31.02 -26.57 -50.11
CA VAL A 683 31.47 -26.71 -48.71
C VAL A 683 30.31 -26.45 -47.75
N LEU A 684 30.02 -27.48 -46.97
CA LEU A 684 28.98 -27.41 -45.90
C LEU A 684 29.70 -27.49 -44.54
N VAL A 685 29.58 -26.47 -43.70
CA VAL A 685 30.15 -26.42 -42.34
C VAL A 685 29.11 -25.98 -41.35
N GLN A 686 28.87 -26.73 -40.29
CA GLN A 686 27.86 -26.47 -39.26
C GLN A 686 26.47 -26.15 -39.82
N GLY A 687 26.10 -26.80 -40.96
CA GLY A 687 24.82 -26.60 -41.63
C GLY A 687 24.73 -25.36 -42.54
N GLU A 688 25.79 -24.56 -42.63
CA GLU A 688 25.89 -23.42 -43.56
C GLU A 688 26.53 -23.82 -44.86
N ASP A 689 25.92 -23.47 -46.00
CA ASP A 689 26.46 -23.62 -47.36
C ASP A 689 27.38 -22.42 -47.68
N LEU A 690 28.69 -22.60 -47.48
CA LEU A 690 29.65 -21.53 -47.63
C LEU A 690 29.79 -21.07 -49.10
N GLY A 691 29.70 -21.99 -50.07
CA GLY A 691 29.76 -21.66 -51.48
C GLY A 691 28.54 -20.88 -51.96
N GLY A 692 27.37 -21.32 -51.54
CA GLY A 692 26.11 -20.57 -51.75
C GLY A 692 26.14 -19.19 -51.17
N TRP A 693 26.64 -19.05 -49.92
CA TRP A 693 26.79 -17.76 -49.26
C TRP A 693 27.77 -16.84 -49.97
N VAL A 694 28.98 -17.32 -50.31
CA VAL A 694 30.01 -16.56 -51.05
C VAL A 694 29.45 -16.03 -52.38
N ARG A 695 28.81 -16.90 -53.17
CA ARG A 695 28.16 -16.48 -54.41
C ARG A 695 27.07 -15.44 -54.19
N HIS A 696 26.30 -15.58 -53.15
CA HIS A 696 25.29 -14.59 -52.78
C HIS A 696 25.92 -13.22 -52.50
N GLN A 697 27.05 -13.15 -51.78
CA GLN A 697 27.73 -11.90 -51.53
C GLN A 697 28.29 -11.28 -52.80
N GLN A 698 28.89 -12.06 -53.68
CA GLN A 698 29.40 -11.55 -54.96
C GLN A 698 28.31 -10.93 -55.84
N VAL A 699 27.14 -11.56 -55.90
CA VAL A 699 26.00 -11.09 -56.71
C VAL A 699 25.33 -9.84 -56.08
N ASN A 700 25.25 -9.76 -54.76
CA ASN A 700 24.59 -8.67 -54.04
C ASN A 700 25.56 -7.62 -53.48
N TRP A 701 26.76 -7.53 -54.03
CA TRP A 701 27.87 -6.69 -53.56
C TRP A 701 27.46 -5.22 -53.23
N GLU A 702 26.63 -4.61 -54.10
CA GLU A 702 26.21 -3.23 -53.95
C GLU A 702 25.28 -3.00 -52.75
N ARG A 703 24.71 -4.06 -52.20
CA ARG A 703 23.81 -4.02 -51.02
C ARG A 703 24.57 -4.14 -49.69
N LEU A 704 25.82 -4.51 -49.74
CA LEU A 704 26.67 -4.68 -48.56
C LEU A 704 27.10 -3.32 -48.03
N SER A 705 27.19 -3.21 -46.69
CA SER A 705 27.84 -2.07 -46.07
C SER A 705 29.31 -1.96 -46.45
N TRP A 706 29.88 -0.77 -46.30
CA TRP A 706 31.31 -0.57 -46.54
C TRP A 706 32.18 -1.55 -45.72
N ALA A 707 31.84 -1.72 -44.42
CA ALA A 707 32.58 -2.63 -43.54
C ALA A 707 32.49 -4.09 -44.00
N GLN A 708 31.36 -4.56 -44.47
CA GLN A 708 31.19 -5.91 -44.99
C GLN A 708 32.00 -6.13 -46.28
N ARG A 709 31.97 -5.16 -47.21
CA ARG A 709 32.79 -5.21 -48.45
C ARG A 709 34.26 -5.27 -48.11
N TRP A 710 34.74 -4.41 -47.19
CA TRP A 710 36.11 -4.39 -46.75
C TRP A 710 36.56 -5.74 -46.18
N LEU A 711 35.74 -6.34 -45.30
CA LEU A 711 35.98 -7.67 -44.71
C LEU A 711 36.03 -8.75 -45.81
N LEU A 712 35.13 -8.74 -46.75
CA LEU A 712 35.12 -9.71 -47.84
C LEU A 712 36.37 -9.60 -48.76
N GLU A 713 36.74 -8.38 -49.10
CA GLU A 713 37.93 -8.11 -49.95
C GLU A 713 39.24 -8.42 -49.23
N HIS A 714 39.44 -7.92 -48.03
CA HIS A 714 40.73 -7.97 -47.36
C HIS A 714 40.96 -9.26 -46.53
N THR A 715 39.88 -9.90 -46.10
CA THR A 715 39.99 -11.12 -45.28
C THR A 715 39.78 -12.40 -46.11
N LEU A 716 38.78 -12.39 -47.01
CA LEU A 716 38.46 -13.56 -47.82
C LEU A 716 39.01 -13.48 -49.28
N GLY A 717 39.55 -12.35 -49.71
CA GLY A 717 39.97 -12.11 -51.09
C GLY A 717 38.82 -12.14 -52.09
N LEU A 718 37.59 -11.83 -51.66
CA LEU A 718 36.40 -11.93 -52.47
C LEU A 718 36.19 -10.65 -53.31
N ALA A 719 35.92 -10.79 -54.60
CA ALA A 719 35.57 -9.68 -55.51
C ALA A 719 34.12 -9.82 -55.98
N PRO A 720 33.51 -8.66 -56.40
CA PRO A 720 32.13 -8.68 -56.92
C PRO A 720 32.03 -9.54 -58.22
N ALA A 721 30.86 -10.17 -58.40
CA ALA A 721 30.58 -10.93 -59.61
C ALA A 721 30.65 -10.05 -60.89
N ALA A 722 31.23 -10.56 -61.97
CA ALA A 722 31.23 -9.89 -63.25
C ALA A 722 29.80 -9.57 -63.72
N ALA A 723 29.64 -8.48 -64.49
CA ALA A 723 28.33 -8.00 -64.91
C ALA A 723 27.47 -9.07 -65.61
N ALA A 724 28.12 -9.95 -66.38
CA ALA A 724 27.45 -11.05 -67.08
C ALA A 724 26.92 -12.18 -66.17
N GLN A 725 27.38 -12.25 -64.92
CA GLN A 725 27.01 -13.29 -63.94
C GLN A 725 25.94 -12.80 -62.96
N ARG A 726 25.49 -11.55 -63.06
CA ARG A 726 24.45 -10.96 -62.19
C ARG A 726 23.07 -11.33 -62.73
N PRO A 727 22.14 -11.82 -61.87
CA PRO A 727 20.79 -12.04 -62.33
C PRO A 727 20.11 -10.70 -62.63
N PRO A 728 19.16 -10.65 -63.56
CA PRO A 728 18.46 -9.41 -63.91
C PRO A 728 17.77 -8.81 -62.66
N PRO A 729 17.74 -7.50 -62.53
CA PRO A 729 17.19 -6.83 -61.33
C PRO A 729 15.73 -7.27 -61.08
N ARG A 730 15.44 -7.67 -59.86
CA ARG A 730 14.06 -7.96 -59.43
C ARG A 730 13.25 -6.68 -59.56
N ARG A 731 12.14 -6.76 -60.29
CA ARG A 731 11.24 -5.62 -60.50
C ARG A 731 10.74 -5.04 -59.18
N SER A 732 10.57 -3.74 -59.13
CA SER A 732 10.07 -3.03 -57.96
C SER A 732 8.61 -3.44 -57.63
N HIS A 733 8.25 -3.31 -56.38
CA HIS A 733 6.85 -3.51 -55.94
C HIS A 733 5.84 -2.60 -56.65
N ALA A 734 6.30 -1.43 -57.14
CA ALA A 734 5.52 -0.48 -57.93
C ALA A 734 5.22 -1.01 -59.33
N GLU A 735 6.22 -1.56 -60.02
CA GLU A 735 6.07 -2.14 -61.35
C GLU A 735 5.21 -3.41 -61.31
N ALA A 736 5.35 -4.27 -60.27
CA ALA A 736 4.50 -5.43 -60.07
C ALA A 736 3.03 -5.00 -59.79
N TRP A 737 2.82 -3.95 -59.06
CA TRP A 737 1.48 -3.39 -58.80
C TRP A 737 0.86 -2.85 -60.10
N ALA A 738 1.61 -2.08 -60.87
CA ALA A 738 1.14 -1.50 -62.13
C ALA A 738 0.69 -2.60 -63.14
N ALA A 739 1.46 -3.69 -63.27
CA ALA A 739 1.12 -4.81 -64.14
C ALA A 739 -0.18 -5.51 -63.70
N HIS A 740 -0.40 -5.68 -62.38
CA HIS A 740 -1.63 -6.25 -61.88
C HIS A 740 -2.86 -5.33 -62.01
N LEU A 741 -2.63 -4.01 -61.86
CA LEU A 741 -3.66 -3.03 -62.06
C LEU A 741 -4.10 -2.95 -63.55
N GLU A 742 -3.13 -3.08 -64.45
CA GLU A 742 -3.42 -3.13 -65.87
C GLU A 742 -4.17 -4.41 -66.26
N ALA A 743 -3.77 -5.54 -65.71
CA ALA A 743 -4.53 -6.78 -65.86
C ALA A 743 -5.99 -6.68 -65.36
N ALA A 744 -6.19 -5.93 -64.22
CA ALA A 744 -7.53 -5.65 -63.71
C ALA A 744 -8.36 -4.77 -64.63
N ARG A 745 -7.73 -3.77 -65.27
CA ARG A 745 -8.39 -2.94 -66.30
C ARG A 745 -8.82 -3.74 -67.50
N GLN A 746 -7.91 -4.51 -68.11
CA GLN A 746 -8.20 -5.36 -69.27
C GLN A 746 -9.31 -6.35 -68.96
N PHE A 747 -9.31 -6.98 -67.82
CA PHE A 747 -10.40 -7.90 -67.40
C PHE A 747 -11.73 -7.16 -67.28
N ARG A 748 -11.76 -5.97 -66.64
CA ARG A 748 -12.97 -5.17 -66.48
C ARG A 748 -13.51 -4.69 -67.83
N ASP A 749 -12.64 -4.21 -68.71
CA ASP A 749 -13.02 -3.71 -70.03
C ASP A 749 -13.64 -4.79 -70.94
N ARG A 750 -13.19 -6.04 -70.77
CA ARG A 750 -13.73 -7.19 -71.43
C ARG A 750 -15.01 -7.73 -70.83
N GLU A 751 -15.08 -7.87 -69.52
CA GLU A 751 -16.18 -8.51 -68.79
C GLU A 751 -17.23 -7.57 -68.25
N GLY A 752 -16.98 -6.26 -68.26
CA GLY A 752 -17.86 -5.23 -67.71
C GLY A 752 -17.89 -5.15 -66.17
N HIS A 753 -17.13 -5.98 -65.49
CA HIS A 753 -17.08 -6.07 -64.01
C HIS A 753 -15.75 -6.60 -63.49
N LEU A 754 -15.43 -6.38 -62.18
CA LEU A 754 -14.24 -6.90 -61.53
C LEU A 754 -14.52 -8.09 -60.58
N ARG A 755 -15.43 -9.00 -60.98
CA ARG A 755 -15.69 -10.26 -60.27
C ARG A 755 -14.77 -11.35 -60.85
N VAL A 756 -13.51 -11.30 -60.47
CA VAL A 756 -12.47 -12.17 -61.03
C VAL A 756 -12.44 -13.52 -60.33
N PRO A 757 -12.59 -14.66 -61.05
CA PRO A 757 -12.41 -15.99 -60.47
C PRO A 757 -11.00 -16.15 -59.93
N ARG A 758 -10.84 -16.92 -58.81
CA ARG A 758 -9.53 -17.07 -58.13
C ARG A 758 -8.43 -17.65 -59.01
N ALA A 759 -8.77 -18.51 -59.96
CA ALA A 759 -7.81 -19.13 -60.88
C ALA A 759 -7.51 -18.28 -62.11
N GLN A 760 -8.17 -17.10 -62.29
CA GLN A 760 -8.03 -16.26 -63.47
C GLN A 760 -6.60 -15.76 -63.62
N VAL A 761 -6.05 -15.94 -64.85
CA VAL A 761 -4.77 -15.44 -65.31
C VAL A 761 -5.05 -14.49 -66.49
N GLU A 762 -4.46 -13.31 -66.46
CA GLU A 762 -4.54 -12.31 -67.56
C GLU A 762 -3.15 -12.12 -68.14
N ARG A 763 -3.12 -11.86 -69.50
CA ARG A 763 -1.87 -11.58 -70.19
C ARG A 763 -1.70 -10.08 -70.45
N VAL A 764 -0.68 -9.52 -69.83
CA VAL A 764 -0.34 -8.09 -70.01
C VAL A 764 0.97 -7.99 -70.78
N GLY A 765 0.90 -7.65 -72.07
CA GLY A 765 2.05 -7.77 -72.98
C GLY A 765 2.49 -9.23 -73.07
N ASP A 766 3.77 -9.53 -72.85
CA ASP A 766 4.31 -10.89 -72.88
C ASP A 766 4.19 -11.65 -71.56
N ARG A 767 3.35 -11.17 -70.64
CA ARG A 767 3.30 -11.68 -69.26
C ARG A 767 1.99 -12.27 -68.89
N GLU A 768 2.03 -13.41 -68.22
CA GLU A 768 0.91 -13.95 -67.47
C GLU A 768 0.88 -13.39 -66.07
N VAL A 769 -0.29 -12.81 -65.68
CA VAL A 769 -0.56 -12.20 -64.36
C VAL A 769 -1.70 -12.98 -63.72
N ARG A 770 -1.43 -13.57 -62.54
CA ARG A 770 -2.45 -14.29 -61.73
C ARG A 770 -3.42 -13.32 -61.09
N LEU A 771 -4.28 -12.73 -61.87
CA LEU A 771 -5.19 -11.65 -61.45
C LEU A 771 -6.14 -12.08 -60.36
N GLY A 772 -6.73 -13.31 -60.47
CA GLY A 772 -7.72 -13.76 -59.49
C GLY A 772 -7.16 -13.92 -58.07
N ALA A 773 -5.97 -14.52 -57.96
CA ALA A 773 -5.27 -14.64 -56.67
C ALA A 773 -4.89 -13.27 -56.10
N TRP A 774 -4.43 -12.36 -56.97
CA TRP A 774 -4.03 -11.02 -56.54
C TRP A 774 -5.24 -10.20 -56.05
N ILE A 775 -6.37 -10.18 -56.74
CA ILE A 775 -7.61 -9.51 -56.33
C ILE A 775 -8.10 -10.06 -54.99
N ALA A 776 -8.08 -11.40 -54.82
CA ALA A 776 -8.45 -12.02 -53.54
C ALA A 776 -7.54 -11.53 -52.38
N ASN A 777 -6.23 -11.45 -52.61
CA ASN A 777 -5.27 -10.94 -51.62
C ASN A 777 -5.49 -9.44 -51.30
N GLN A 778 -5.80 -8.61 -52.32
CA GLN A 778 -6.11 -7.22 -52.06
C GLN A 778 -7.39 -7.04 -51.21
N ARG A 779 -8.42 -7.84 -51.44
CA ARG A 779 -9.65 -7.87 -50.62
C ARG A 779 -9.39 -8.25 -49.17
N SER A 780 -8.55 -9.28 -48.94
CA SER A 780 -8.20 -9.68 -47.55
C SER A 780 -7.33 -8.65 -46.81
N ARG A 781 -6.60 -7.82 -47.52
CA ARG A 781 -5.71 -6.78 -46.99
C ARG A 781 -6.32 -5.38 -47.08
N ALA A 782 -7.60 -5.23 -47.33
CA ALA A 782 -8.25 -3.95 -47.53
C ALA A 782 -7.90 -2.89 -46.45
N ALA A 783 -7.89 -3.31 -45.16
CA ALA A 783 -7.58 -2.43 -44.01
C ALA A 783 -6.12 -1.96 -43.93
N SER A 784 -5.19 -2.61 -44.67
CA SER A 784 -3.76 -2.31 -44.65
C SER A 784 -3.22 -1.75 -45.98
N LEU A 785 -4.09 -1.51 -46.94
CA LEU A 785 -3.74 -0.90 -48.23
C LEU A 785 -3.64 0.62 -48.13
N ALA A 786 -2.67 1.18 -48.86
CA ALA A 786 -2.59 2.64 -49.00
C ALA A 786 -3.86 3.22 -49.67
N PRO A 787 -4.39 4.36 -49.23
CA PRO A 787 -5.66 4.94 -49.71
C PRO A 787 -5.72 5.02 -51.24
N GLU A 788 -4.67 5.45 -51.90
CA GLU A 788 -4.53 5.60 -53.36
C GLU A 788 -4.74 4.26 -54.08
N ARG A 789 -4.32 3.13 -53.46
CA ARG A 789 -4.47 1.79 -54.02
C ARG A 789 -5.91 1.28 -53.86
N VAL A 790 -6.55 1.66 -52.77
CA VAL A 790 -7.97 1.35 -52.52
C VAL A 790 -8.83 2.10 -53.55
N GLU A 791 -8.54 3.41 -53.76
CA GLU A 791 -9.25 4.25 -54.76
C GLU A 791 -9.11 3.70 -56.18
N ALA A 792 -7.87 3.37 -56.58
CA ALA A 792 -7.60 2.82 -57.91
C ALA A 792 -8.41 1.51 -58.20
N LEU A 793 -8.50 0.64 -57.21
CA LEU A 793 -9.27 -0.64 -57.34
C LEU A 793 -10.78 -0.42 -57.22
N THR A 794 -11.22 0.56 -56.42
CA THR A 794 -12.64 0.96 -56.32
C THR A 794 -13.12 1.59 -57.60
N ALA A 795 -12.33 2.40 -58.25
CA ALA A 795 -12.61 2.99 -59.59
C ALA A 795 -12.76 1.93 -60.68
N LEU A 796 -12.13 0.76 -60.53
CA LEU A 796 -12.31 -0.40 -61.41
C LEU A 796 -13.50 -1.30 -61.02
N GLY A 797 -14.31 -0.89 -60.03
CA GLY A 797 -15.50 -1.62 -59.62
C GLY A 797 -15.24 -2.74 -58.61
N MET A 798 -14.14 -2.69 -57.87
CA MET A 798 -13.85 -3.65 -56.84
C MET A 798 -14.81 -3.50 -55.68
N ARG A 799 -15.46 -4.59 -55.27
CA ARG A 799 -16.30 -4.68 -54.07
C ARG A 799 -15.47 -5.11 -52.89
N TRP A 800 -15.40 -4.23 -51.88
CA TRP A 800 -14.71 -4.53 -50.61
C TRP A 800 -15.63 -5.28 -49.64
N PRO A 801 -15.12 -6.18 -48.79
CA PRO A 801 -15.93 -6.78 -47.76
C PRO A 801 -16.46 -5.69 -46.83
N ALA A 802 -17.75 -5.72 -46.45
CA ALA A 802 -18.34 -4.83 -45.51
C ALA A 802 -17.54 -4.91 -44.20
N GLY A 803 -17.01 -3.78 -43.72
CA GLY A 803 -16.26 -3.71 -42.46
C GLY A 803 -17.17 -4.22 -41.33
N ARG A 804 -16.71 -5.19 -40.58
CA ARG A 804 -17.27 -5.43 -39.24
C ARG A 804 -16.96 -4.18 -38.41
N GLU A 805 -17.95 -3.41 -38.06
CA GLU A 805 -17.88 -2.44 -36.99
C GLU A 805 -17.35 -3.20 -35.76
N ARG A 806 -16.24 -2.72 -35.21
CA ARG A 806 -15.75 -3.23 -33.92
C ARG A 806 -16.74 -2.78 -32.85
N PRO A 807 -17.15 -3.69 -31.93
CA PRO A 807 -17.90 -3.32 -30.74
C PRO A 807 -17.11 -2.41 -29.79
#